data_3ed134d9a68c664cac2abdeac43806c3
#
_entry.id   3ed134d9a68c664cac2abdeac43806c3
#
_cell.length_a   1.000
_cell.length_b   1.000
_cell.length_c   1.000
_cell.angle_alpha   90.00
_cell.angle_beta   90.00
_cell.angle_gamma   90.00
#
_symmetry.space_group_name_H-M   'P 1'
#
loop_
_entity.id
_entity.type
_entity.pdbx_description
1 polymer ?
#
loop_
_entity_poly.entity_id
_entity_poly.type
_entity_poly.pdbx_seq_one_letter_code
_entity_poly.pdbx_strand_id
1 'polypeptide(L)'
;MQRILTVVAALLLLVSGAALTQSEGWLTRFSVEPESEQHEPLTPWQFGREHWFVVVVDFSDATTQDTGLGVAQATSLMDGEIRDYLALMSGDDEVTFTVHNDVVRAEGTSSSYGKDSGAGRDFSTDGEFLPGQLVVEVLESMSKDQIDWTPHDLDDDGVVDRFLVLHTSRGQETGSGGSDRIWSHFTHLMDPVEVEDDVTVAHYALATMRGGTGAGGTVVHEMLHQLGAIDLYPVHDPAWTGSWHGVGDWDIMASGNWNGGGVWPALPTAASMQLIGLDTSTEVVLDFPVQRDGMCLGPTVDLTPRHEGGDLLRVDLTEDQRVFIELKGGNAFDDRLPGTGVLVTVLDDAAGDPSDNEVNVDSGRPWLRVIEADDDDGLLTGLDDGTDGDAFQIGDQFGAEGVMIRDHQGVLVPWTADVVPGSDGNGTAIAFTAPECGHGLTVDAAPYGLRVNANAPLSLGLINTDAPCTLTGSLRMDLGGMVTFESVLLDEGAHLVELIPEQPLVGDAVDRLSGSLTCSGTELDLDIPVTVLNRIPQPNSVEDSINVQELSEVKIDVRNTGHGSSTYTVLIEGPLSRVANAPDRITLDDDRTPLTLSIDPSGLLEEGMLVKGEIHLVDLDGGRTVLSVTLTAEDETTGFDRFRQPEVAIGLSMILIGVSLLWPRGRSKPGDSPQAQQQEAVQHREVMLDPWGRPIDQHDEVVRDGLEAHGEQPATDRQPL
;
A
#
# COMPACT_ATOMS: atom_id res chain seq x y z
N MET A 1 49.09 -24.36 -48.77
CA MET A 1 47.84 -23.97 -48.16
C MET A 1 47.87 -24.17 -46.63
N GLN A 2 48.17 -25.35 -46.08
CA GLN A 2 48.20 -25.56 -44.59
C GLN A 2 49.15 -24.64 -43.83
N ARG A 3 50.38 -24.39 -44.35
CA ARG A 3 51.34 -23.47 -43.68
C ARG A 3 50.90 -22.00 -43.65
N ILE A 4 50.12 -21.57 -44.66
CA ILE A 4 49.59 -20.21 -44.72
C ILE A 4 48.43 -20.07 -43.69
N LEU A 5 47.59 -21.07 -43.59
CA LEU A 5 46.51 -21.10 -42.60
C LEU A 5 47.04 -21.10 -41.13
N THR A 6 48.14 -21.83 -40.89
CA THR A 6 48.76 -21.86 -39.56
C THR A 6 49.40 -20.49 -39.21
N VAL A 7 49.99 -19.82 -40.17
CA VAL A 7 50.56 -18.45 -39.95
C VAL A 7 49.45 -17.41 -39.74
N VAL A 8 48.36 -17.51 -40.49
CA VAL A 8 47.19 -16.62 -40.31
C VAL A 8 46.51 -16.87 -38.97
N ALA A 9 46.35 -18.12 -38.54
CA ALA A 9 45.80 -18.45 -37.23
C ALA A 9 46.72 -17.96 -36.07
N ALA A 10 48.04 -18.11 -36.22
CA ALA A 10 49.00 -17.60 -35.23
C ALA A 10 49.01 -16.05 -35.15
N LEU A 11 48.86 -15.36 -36.30
CA LEU A 11 48.73 -13.91 -36.34
C LEU A 11 47.39 -13.44 -35.73
N LEU A 12 46.29 -14.15 -35.95
CA LEU A 12 45.01 -13.84 -35.32
C LEU A 12 45.05 -14.06 -33.81
N LEU A 13 45.70 -15.10 -33.32
CA LEU A 13 45.91 -15.34 -31.88
C LEU A 13 46.83 -14.28 -31.25
N LEU A 14 47.86 -13.82 -31.94
CA LEU A 14 48.73 -12.71 -31.49
C LEU A 14 48.00 -11.38 -31.45
N VAL A 15 47.15 -11.09 -32.44
CA VAL A 15 46.34 -9.86 -32.47
C VAL A 15 45.25 -9.92 -31.43
N SER A 16 44.61 -11.07 -31.22
CA SER A 16 43.60 -11.27 -30.14
C SER A 16 44.28 -11.17 -28.74
N GLY A 17 45.51 -11.73 -28.58
CA GLY A 17 46.23 -11.61 -27.32
C GLY A 17 46.68 -10.17 -27.03
N ALA A 18 47.12 -9.43 -28.07
CA ALA A 18 47.46 -8.02 -27.91
C ALA A 18 46.20 -7.13 -27.70
N ALA A 19 45.07 -7.48 -28.28
CA ALA A 19 43.79 -6.82 -27.99
C ALA A 19 43.29 -7.10 -26.57
N LEU A 20 43.46 -8.33 -26.06
CA LEU A 20 43.14 -8.71 -24.68
C LEU A 20 44.03 -8.01 -23.65
N THR A 21 45.37 -7.88 -23.93
CA THR A 21 46.28 -7.12 -23.04
C THR A 21 46.08 -5.62 -23.10
N GLN A 22 45.49 -5.08 -24.16
CA GLN A 22 45.06 -3.67 -24.20
C GLN A 22 43.63 -3.50 -23.62
N SER A 23 42.83 -4.56 -23.57
CA SER A 23 41.54 -4.52 -22.92
C SER A 23 41.60 -4.63 -21.40
N GLU A 24 42.69 -5.17 -20.81
CA GLU A 24 42.87 -5.13 -19.36
C GLU A 24 42.90 -3.69 -18.81
N GLY A 25 43.50 -2.77 -19.52
CA GLY A 25 43.50 -1.34 -19.16
C GLY A 25 42.17 -0.65 -19.47
N TRP A 26 41.31 -1.27 -20.27
CA TRP A 26 39.96 -0.81 -20.57
C TRP A 26 38.95 -1.46 -19.60
N LEU A 27 39.12 -2.73 -19.27
CA LEU A 27 38.37 -3.44 -18.25
C LEU A 27 38.68 -2.92 -16.83
N THR A 28 39.93 -2.53 -16.53
CA THR A 28 40.28 -1.86 -15.27
C THR A 28 39.77 -0.42 -15.16
N ARG A 29 39.32 0.19 -16.25
CA ARG A 29 38.55 1.45 -16.18
C ARG A 29 37.07 1.24 -15.81
N PHE A 30 36.59 0.03 -16.00
CA PHE A 30 35.26 -0.39 -15.54
C PHE A 30 35.30 -1.18 -14.22
N SER A 31 36.48 -1.56 -13.73
CA SER A 31 36.75 -2.17 -12.44
C SER A 31 37.51 -1.24 -11.47
N VAL A 32 37.43 0.07 -11.65
CA VAL A 32 37.45 0.94 -10.49
C VAL A 32 36.10 0.64 -9.84
N GLU A 33 36.12 -0.22 -8.82
CA GLU A 33 35.09 -0.14 -7.80
C GLU A 33 34.97 1.36 -7.53
N PRO A 34 33.83 2.00 -7.76
CA PRO A 34 33.64 3.33 -7.24
C PRO A 34 33.96 3.17 -5.75
N GLU A 35 34.94 3.92 -5.22
CA GLU A 35 34.93 4.15 -3.78
C GLU A 35 33.47 4.51 -3.50
N SER A 36 32.77 3.70 -2.76
CA SER A 36 31.40 3.98 -2.36
C SER A 36 31.48 5.35 -1.73
N GLU A 37 31.07 6.39 -2.44
CA GLU A 37 30.89 7.70 -1.85
C GLU A 37 29.90 7.42 -0.73
N GLN A 38 30.37 7.51 0.51
CA GLN A 38 29.51 7.33 1.68
C GLN A 38 28.58 8.54 1.68
N HIS A 39 27.49 8.42 0.97
CA HIS A 39 26.39 9.36 1.08
C HIS A 39 25.78 9.24 2.49
N GLU A 40 25.33 10.33 3.04
CA GLU A 40 24.53 10.32 4.27
C GLU A 40 23.29 9.44 4.05
N PRO A 41 22.88 8.65 5.05
CA PRO A 41 21.69 7.82 4.93
C PRO A 41 20.47 8.69 4.63
N LEU A 42 19.63 8.27 3.70
CA LEU A 42 18.37 8.96 3.40
C LEU A 42 17.41 8.85 4.59
N THR A 43 16.71 9.93 4.87
CA THR A 43 15.72 9.98 5.94
C THR A 43 14.46 9.20 5.52
N PRO A 44 14.07 8.14 6.23
CA PRO A 44 12.83 7.40 5.92
C PRO A 44 11.60 8.25 6.22
N TRP A 45 10.41 7.71 5.93
CA TRP A 45 9.14 8.39 6.17
C TRP A 45 9.02 8.95 7.59
N GLN A 46 8.62 10.22 7.68
CA GLN A 46 8.49 10.94 8.96
C GLN A 46 7.02 11.20 9.27
N PHE A 47 6.40 10.32 10.05
CA PHE A 47 4.98 10.40 10.39
C PHE A 47 4.59 11.76 11.00
N GLY A 48 3.56 12.40 10.42
CA GLY A 48 3.06 13.70 10.82
C GLY A 48 4.00 14.88 10.52
N ARG A 49 5.09 14.65 9.80
CA ARG A 49 6.10 15.66 9.46
C ARG A 49 6.51 15.67 7.98
N GLU A 50 5.96 14.78 7.13
CA GLU A 50 6.33 14.72 5.72
C GLU A 50 6.08 16.05 5.01
N HIS A 51 7.15 16.67 4.55
CA HIS A 51 7.12 17.99 3.94
C HIS A 51 8.07 18.11 2.76
N TRP A 52 7.51 18.22 1.58
CA TRP A 52 8.24 18.27 0.31
C TRP A 52 8.42 19.70 -0.18
N PHE A 53 9.64 20.10 -0.54
CA PHE A 53 9.89 21.33 -1.28
C PHE A 53 9.93 21.03 -2.77
N VAL A 54 9.11 21.75 -3.53
CA VAL A 54 8.91 21.49 -4.96
C VAL A 54 9.24 22.75 -5.74
N VAL A 55 10.08 22.65 -6.76
CA VAL A 55 10.40 23.74 -7.66
C VAL A 55 10.07 23.39 -9.11
N VAL A 56 9.53 24.33 -9.84
CA VAL A 56 9.23 24.17 -11.28
C VAL A 56 10.30 24.84 -12.11
N VAL A 57 10.84 24.07 -13.07
CA VAL A 57 11.86 24.55 -14.03
C VAL A 57 11.30 24.53 -15.44
N ASP A 58 11.47 25.62 -16.18
CA ASP A 58 11.16 25.67 -17.60
C ASP A 58 12.41 26.04 -18.43
N PHE A 59 12.34 25.77 -19.73
CA PHE A 59 13.45 25.97 -20.67
C PHE A 59 13.06 26.92 -21.78
N SER A 60 14.07 27.46 -22.49
CA SER A 60 13.81 28.35 -23.64
C SER A 60 13.06 27.66 -24.79
N ASP A 61 13.12 26.34 -24.90
CA ASP A 61 12.44 25.49 -25.89
C ASP A 61 11.21 24.74 -25.32
N ALA A 62 10.95 24.87 -24.01
CA ALA A 62 9.78 24.31 -23.34
C ALA A 62 9.29 25.27 -22.24
N THR A 63 8.88 26.47 -22.64
CA THR A 63 8.46 27.49 -21.67
C THR A 63 7.12 27.17 -21.03
N THR A 64 6.88 27.67 -19.83
CA THR A 64 5.56 27.62 -19.17
C THR A 64 4.44 28.16 -20.09
N GLN A 65 4.74 29.20 -20.88
CA GLN A 65 3.76 29.77 -21.80
C GLN A 65 3.42 28.81 -22.94
N ASP A 66 4.39 28.06 -23.47
CA ASP A 66 4.21 27.15 -24.60
C ASP A 66 3.59 25.80 -24.16
N THR A 67 3.93 25.34 -22.97
CA THR A 67 3.48 24.05 -22.43
C THR A 67 2.19 24.16 -21.62
N GLY A 68 1.89 25.32 -21.05
CA GLY A 68 0.83 25.51 -20.08
C GLY A 68 1.15 24.95 -18.70
N LEU A 69 2.39 24.42 -18.48
CA LEU A 69 2.85 23.84 -17.23
C LEU A 69 3.61 24.89 -16.42
N GLY A 70 3.24 25.08 -15.17
CA GLY A 70 3.86 26.03 -14.26
C GLY A 70 3.46 25.75 -12.82
N VAL A 71 3.70 26.71 -11.92
CA VAL A 71 3.45 26.55 -10.48
C VAL A 71 2.04 26.05 -10.17
N ALA A 72 1.01 26.61 -10.84
CA ALA A 72 -0.37 26.19 -10.58
C ALA A 72 -0.65 24.71 -10.94
N GLN A 73 -0.02 24.21 -12.01
CA GLN A 73 -0.14 22.80 -12.41
C GLN A 73 0.66 21.90 -11.48
N ALA A 74 1.86 22.31 -11.07
CA ALA A 74 2.63 21.60 -10.06
C ALA A 74 1.87 21.51 -8.74
N THR A 75 1.33 22.63 -8.25
CA THR A 75 0.48 22.64 -7.05
C THR A 75 -0.71 21.71 -7.19
N SER A 76 -1.40 21.73 -8.34
CA SER A 76 -2.55 20.84 -8.58
C SER A 76 -2.14 19.35 -8.63
N LEU A 77 -0.98 19.04 -9.18
CA LEU A 77 -0.44 17.67 -9.20
C LEU A 77 -0.11 17.20 -7.78
N MET A 78 0.64 18.02 -7.03
CA MET A 78 1.07 17.69 -5.67
C MET A 78 -0.10 17.60 -4.69
N ASP A 79 -1.00 18.59 -4.68
CA ASP A 79 -2.16 18.64 -3.79
C ASP A 79 -3.31 17.70 -4.21
N GLY A 80 -3.24 17.10 -5.39
CA GLY A 80 -4.20 16.15 -5.92
C GLY A 80 -3.59 14.74 -5.95
N GLU A 81 -3.17 14.32 -7.14
CA GLU A 81 -2.73 12.95 -7.46
C GLU A 81 -1.65 12.42 -6.51
N ILE A 82 -0.63 13.24 -6.25
CA ILE A 82 0.49 12.80 -5.42
C ILE A 82 0.05 12.67 -3.96
N ARG A 83 -0.69 13.65 -3.44
CA ARG A 83 -1.21 13.58 -2.06
C ARG A 83 -2.10 12.37 -1.85
N ASP A 84 -3.05 12.13 -2.78
CA ASP A 84 -3.99 11.00 -2.68
C ASP A 84 -3.25 9.66 -2.68
N TYR A 85 -2.20 9.54 -3.50
CA TYR A 85 -1.36 8.34 -3.53
C TYR A 85 -0.59 8.14 -2.21
N LEU A 86 0.11 9.20 -1.75
CA LEU A 86 0.93 9.13 -0.54
C LEU A 86 0.07 8.89 0.71
N ALA A 87 -1.12 9.50 0.79
CA ALA A 87 -2.06 9.25 1.87
C ALA A 87 -2.52 7.78 1.89
N LEU A 88 -2.91 7.21 0.73
CA LEU A 88 -3.28 5.81 0.66
C LEU A 88 -2.10 4.87 1.03
N MET A 89 -0.90 5.22 0.58
CA MET A 89 0.31 4.46 0.86
C MET A 89 0.66 4.46 2.35
N SER A 90 0.55 5.60 3.03
CA SER A 90 0.95 5.79 4.43
C SER A 90 -0.13 5.48 5.46
N GLY A 91 -1.37 5.16 5.03
CA GLY A 91 -2.51 4.98 5.94
C GLY A 91 -3.08 6.31 6.43
N ASP A 92 -3.26 7.27 5.51
CA ASP A 92 -3.80 8.61 5.73
C ASP A 92 -2.92 9.54 6.58
N ASP A 93 -1.58 9.33 6.59
CA ASP A 93 -0.66 10.29 7.21
C ASP A 93 -0.65 11.63 6.45
N GLU A 94 -0.47 12.73 7.19
CA GLU A 94 -0.51 14.07 6.62
C GLU A 94 0.79 14.40 5.87
N VAL A 95 0.67 14.63 4.55
CA VAL A 95 1.78 15.08 3.70
C VAL A 95 1.57 16.51 3.26
N THR A 96 2.57 17.34 3.40
CA THR A 96 2.53 18.76 3.02
C THR A 96 3.52 19.07 1.89
N PHE A 97 3.16 20.06 1.06
CA PHE A 97 3.98 20.49 -0.07
C PHE A 97 4.16 22.01 -0.04
N THR A 98 5.41 22.44 -0.15
CA THR A 98 5.77 23.83 -0.45
C THR A 98 6.19 23.92 -1.89
N VAL A 99 5.33 24.42 -2.78
CA VAL A 99 5.69 24.68 -4.18
C VAL A 99 6.24 26.11 -4.29
N HIS A 100 7.47 26.24 -4.77
CA HIS A 100 8.10 27.54 -4.99
C HIS A 100 7.23 28.44 -5.87
N ASN A 101 7.09 29.70 -5.49
CA ASN A 101 6.10 30.62 -6.09
C ASN A 101 6.41 31.02 -7.53
N ASP A 102 7.67 30.97 -7.95
CA ASP A 102 8.12 31.36 -9.26
C ASP A 102 8.69 30.16 -10.04
N VAL A 103 8.47 30.14 -11.34
CA VAL A 103 9.11 29.17 -12.23
C VAL A 103 10.55 29.61 -12.47
N VAL A 104 11.50 28.73 -12.20
CA VAL A 104 12.91 28.97 -12.51
C VAL A 104 13.13 28.74 -14.00
N ARG A 105 13.70 29.72 -14.70
CA ARG A 105 14.07 29.60 -16.10
C ARG A 105 15.52 29.12 -16.20
N ALA A 106 15.72 27.89 -16.74
CA ALA A 106 17.03 27.37 -17.04
C ALA A 106 17.77 28.22 -18.10
N GLU A 107 19.07 28.37 -17.95
CA GLU A 107 19.91 29.12 -18.92
C GLU A 107 19.96 28.43 -20.27
N GLY A 108 19.95 27.08 -20.28
CA GLY A 108 20.00 26.25 -21.48
C GLY A 108 18.65 25.88 -22.05
N THR A 109 18.67 25.06 -23.09
CA THR A 109 17.51 24.33 -23.61
C THR A 109 17.35 23.03 -22.84
N SER A 110 16.18 22.40 -22.91
CA SER A 110 15.96 21.09 -22.27
C SER A 110 17.00 20.05 -22.71
N SER A 111 17.37 20.04 -23.99
CA SER A 111 18.40 19.15 -24.52
C SER A 111 19.82 19.48 -24.07
N SER A 112 20.05 20.63 -23.43
CA SER A 112 21.35 20.95 -22.84
C SER A 112 21.62 20.16 -21.57
N TYR A 113 20.55 19.69 -20.92
CA TYR A 113 20.62 18.96 -19.65
C TYR A 113 20.22 17.49 -19.80
N GLY A 114 19.62 17.09 -20.94
CA GLY A 114 19.11 15.74 -21.18
C GLY A 114 19.77 15.04 -22.36
N LYS A 115 21.01 15.38 -22.70
CA LYS A 115 21.70 14.82 -23.87
C LYS A 115 22.54 13.61 -23.48
N ASP A 116 22.23 12.46 -24.08
CA ASP A 116 23.08 11.27 -24.01
C ASP A 116 24.39 11.43 -24.73
N SER A 117 25.43 10.80 -24.22
CA SER A 117 26.74 10.74 -24.83
C SER A 117 27.33 9.33 -24.77
N GLY A 118 28.57 9.17 -25.25
CA GLY A 118 29.30 7.92 -25.06
C GLY A 118 29.69 7.65 -23.58
N ALA A 119 29.51 8.61 -22.68
CA ALA A 119 29.74 8.46 -21.25
C ALA A 119 28.52 7.92 -20.51
N GLY A 120 27.33 8.06 -21.09
CA GLY A 120 26.09 7.57 -20.48
C GLY A 120 24.87 8.41 -20.86
N ARG A 121 23.75 8.08 -20.24
CA ARG A 121 22.49 8.81 -20.33
C ARG A 121 22.63 10.12 -19.55
N ASP A 122 22.24 11.23 -20.18
CA ASP A 122 22.30 12.59 -19.62
C ASP A 122 23.73 13.04 -19.20
N PHE A 123 24.77 12.40 -19.75
CA PHE A 123 26.14 12.80 -19.50
C PHE A 123 26.73 13.61 -20.66
N SER A 124 27.53 14.62 -20.32
CA SER A 124 28.37 15.32 -21.29
C SER A 124 29.44 14.38 -21.86
N THR A 125 30.06 14.76 -22.97
CA THR A 125 31.19 13.99 -23.52
C THR A 125 32.40 13.96 -22.61
N ASP A 126 32.48 14.86 -21.66
CA ASP A 126 33.59 14.99 -20.68
C ASP A 126 33.24 14.25 -19.35
N GLY A 127 32.06 13.59 -19.29
CA GLY A 127 31.64 12.74 -18.17
C GLY A 127 30.92 13.50 -17.03
N GLU A 128 30.45 14.73 -17.28
CA GLU A 128 29.68 15.49 -16.30
C GLU A 128 28.20 15.12 -16.41
N PHE A 129 27.53 14.90 -15.28
CA PHE A 129 26.09 14.62 -15.22
C PHE A 129 25.29 15.92 -15.37
N LEU A 130 24.62 16.06 -16.49
CA LEU A 130 24.00 17.32 -16.90
C LEU A 130 22.78 17.74 -16.07
N PRO A 131 21.88 16.82 -15.63
CA PRO A 131 20.77 17.20 -14.75
C PRO A 131 21.23 17.73 -13.39
N GLY A 132 22.32 17.23 -12.84
CA GLY A 132 22.92 17.77 -11.62
C GLY A 132 23.34 19.24 -11.78
N GLN A 133 23.85 19.62 -12.96
CA GLN A 133 24.17 21.04 -13.25
C GLN A 133 22.90 21.89 -13.32
N LEU A 134 21.80 21.36 -13.86
CA LEU A 134 20.50 22.05 -13.86
C LEU A 134 20.05 22.32 -12.42
N VAL A 135 20.14 21.33 -11.53
CA VAL A 135 19.68 21.48 -10.14
C VAL A 135 20.54 22.51 -9.39
N VAL A 136 21.86 22.50 -9.58
CA VAL A 136 22.75 23.53 -9.02
C VAL A 136 22.35 24.93 -9.51
N GLU A 137 22.11 25.09 -10.81
CA GLU A 137 21.65 26.36 -11.41
C GLU A 137 20.30 26.82 -10.80
N VAL A 138 19.39 25.88 -10.56
CA VAL A 138 18.09 26.14 -9.92
C VAL A 138 18.31 26.69 -8.50
N LEU A 139 19.11 26.01 -7.70
CA LEU A 139 19.40 26.41 -6.32
C LEU A 139 20.12 27.76 -6.26
N GLU A 140 21.08 28.02 -7.17
CA GLU A 140 21.76 29.31 -7.30
C GLU A 140 20.78 30.44 -7.68
N SER A 141 19.82 30.15 -8.56
CA SER A 141 18.76 31.12 -8.93
C SER A 141 17.89 31.48 -7.75
N MET A 142 17.53 30.50 -6.94
CA MET A 142 16.67 30.61 -5.75
C MET A 142 17.39 31.23 -4.55
N SER A 143 18.72 31.28 -4.54
CA SER A 143 19.51 31.86 -3.44
C SER A 143 19.20 33.31 -3.12
N LYS A 144 18.49 34.01 -4.01
CA LYS A 144 18.06 35.42 -3.83
C LYS A 144 16.70 35.51 -3.12
N ASP A 145 15.99 34.41 -3.01
CA ASP A 145 14.69 34.32 -2.38
C ASP A 145 14.88 34.05 -0.87
N GLN A 146 13.99 34.60 -0.08
CA GLN A 146 14.00 34.34 1.37
C GLN A 146 13.19 33.08 1.66
N ILE A 147 13.81 31.92 1.44
CA ILE A 147 13.20 30.62 1.72
C ILE A 147 13.62 30.21 3.12
N ASP A 148 12.64 29.80 3.93
CA ASP A 148 12.90 29.12 5.19
C ASP A 148 13.06 27.63 4.91
N TRP A 149 14.27 27.11 5.01
CA TRP A 149 14.62 25.72 4.75
C TRP A 149 14.42 24.82 5.98
N THR A 150 14.30 25.38 7.17
CA THR A 150 14.15 24.63 8.43
C THR A 150 13.02 23.57 8.39
N PRO A 151 11.83 23.82 7.80
CA PRO A 151 10.78 22.80 7.73
C PRO A 151 11.07 21.63 6.78
N HIS A 152 12.15 21.70 5.99
CA HIS A 152 12.52 20.72 4.98
C HIS A 152 13.72 19.86 5.37
N ASP A 153 14.35 20.15 6.51
CA ASP A 153 15.28 19.33 7.25
C ASP A 153 14.45 18.61 8.33
N LEU A 154 14.00 17.39 8.02
CA LEU A 154 12.98 16.70 8.82
C LEU A 154 13.55 16.03 10.07
N ASP A 155 14.84 15.69 10.04
CA ASP A 155 15.53 15.01 11.14
C ASP A 155 16.58 15.88 11.84
N ASP A 156 16.68 17.16 11.45
CA ASP A 156 17.58 18.18 12.02
C ASP A 156 19.09 17.86 11.80
N ASP A 157 19.46 17.22 10.68
CA ASP A 157 20.84 16.86 10.36
C ASP A 157 21.59 17.91 9.51
N GLY A 158 20.87 18.93 9.03
CA GLY A 158 21.38 20.02 8.17
C GLY A 158 21.32 19.70 6.67
N VAL A 159 20.59 18.65 6.28
CA VAL A 159 20.31 18.31 4.89
C VAL A 159 18.81 18.47 4.61
N VAL A 160 18.47 19.01 3.45
CA VAL A 160 17.10 19.07 2.98
C VAL A 160 16.67 17.67 2.52
N ASP A 161 15.76 17.04 3.26
CA ASP A 161 15.34 15.64 3.04
C ASP A 161 14.48 15.43 1.82
N ARG A 162 13.65 16.41 1.46
CA ARG A 162 12.62 16.27 0.42
C ARG A 162 12.72 17.42 -0.57
N PHE A 163 13.50 17.24 -1.63
CA PHE A 163 13.68 18.24 -2.68
C PHE A 163 13.32 17.67 -4.05
N LEU A 164 12.21 18.16 -4.62
CA LEU A 164 11.67 17.72 -5.91
C LEU A 164 11.75 18.82 -6.95
N VAL A 165 12.38 18.54 -8.08
CA VAL A 165 12.46 19.41 -9.26
C VAL A 165 11.50 18.89 -10.34
N LEU A 166 10.49 19.68 -10.70
CA LEU A 166 9.55 19.37 -11.75
C LEU A 166 9.84 20.20 -13.00
N HIS A 167 10.07 19.55 -14.13
CA HIS A 167 10.39 20.28 -15.37
C HIS A 167 9.28 20.23 -16.42
N THR A 168 9.22 21.26 -17.27
CA THR A 168 8.16 21.46 -18.28
C THR A 168 8.44 20.80 -19.63
N SER A 169 9.65 20.25 -19.85
CA SER A 169 9.96 19.51 -21.07
C SER A 169 9.46 18.06 -20.99
N ARG A 170 9.51 17.35 -22.11
CA ARG A 170 9.20 15.90 -22.09
C ARG A 170 10.35 15.12 -21.51
N GLY A 171 10.03 14.16 -20.66
CA GLY A 171 11.01 13.18 -20.18
C GLY A 171 11.43 12.18 -21.27
N GLN A 172 12.60 11.58 -21.11
CA GLN A 172 13.11 10.54 -22.02
C GLN A 172 12.30 9.25 -21.88
N GLU A 173 11.81 8.96 -20.69
CA GLU A 173 10.96 7.81 -20.33
C GLU A 173 9.57 7.84 -21.00
N THR A 174 9.08 9.00 -21.45
CA THR A 174 7.72 9.16 -21.99
C THR A 174 7.53 8.58 -23.40
N GLY A 175 8.32 7.63 -23.87
CA GLY A 175 8.19 6.92 -25.13
C GLY A 175 8.61 7.72 -26.36
N SER A 176 8.90 7.04 -27.49
CA SER A 176 9.53 7.60 -28.70
C SER A 176 10.79 8.44 -28.42
N GLY A 177 11.51 8.08 -27.38
CA GLY A 177 12.64 8.68 -26.73
C GLY A 177 13.63 9.38 -27.65
N GLY A 178 13.88 10.63 -27.38
CA GLY A 178 15.04 11.32 -27.92
C GLY A 178 16.16 11.23 -26.92
N SER A 179 17.31 10.74 -27.33
CA SER A 179 18.57 10.82 -26.57
C SER A 179 19.04 12.26 -26.29
N ASP A 180 18.11 13.19 -26.32
CA ASP A 180 18.28 14.61 -26.06
C ASP A 180 17.23 15.15 -25.06
N ARG A 181 16.64 14.26 -24.25
CA ARG A 181 15.65 14.59 -23.22
C ARG A 181 16.16 14.14 -21.87
N ILE A 182 15.83 14.89 -20.84
CA ILE A 182 16.13 14.56 -19.47
C ILE A 182 15.36 13.29 -19.08
N TRP A 183 16.05 12.32 -18.49
CA TRP A 183 15.46 11.16 -17.83
C TRP A 183 15.05 11.55 -16.41
N SER A 184 13.84 11.21 -15.98
CA SER A 184 13.43 11.38 -14.59
C SER A 184 14.27 10.48 -13.70
N HIS A 185 14.74 10.97 -12.56
CA HIS A 185 15.63 10.24 -11.67
C HIS A 185 15.71 10.89 -10.28
N PHE A 186 16.12 10.08 -9.33
CA PHE A 186 16.70 10.51 -8.05
C PHE A 186 18.23 10.36 -8.10
N THR A 187 18.96 11.29 -7.50
CA THR A 187 20.42 11.13 -7.31
C THR A 187 20.97 12.14 -6.31
N HIS A 188 22.20 11.91 -5.86
CA HIS A 188 22.96 12.86 -5.05
C HIS A 188 23.69 13.88 -5.93
N LEU A 189 23.84 15.09 -5.42
CA LEU A 189 24.72 16.09 -6.03
C LEU A 189 26.17 15.72 -5.74
N MET A 190 27.05 15.89 -6.73
CA MET A 190 28.51 15.67 -6.52
C MET A 190 29.08 16.53 -5.40
N ASP A 191 28.63 17.79 -5.34
CA ASP A 191 28.95 18.73 -4.28
C ASP A 191 27.62 19.25 -3.72
N PRO A 192 27.28 19.01 -2.44
CA PRO A 192 26.10 19.58 -1.80
C PRO A 192 26.09 21.12 -1.89
N VAL A 193 24.91 21.69 -2.13
CA VAL A 193 24.74 23.14 -2.28
C VAL A 193 24.20 23.73 -0.98
N GLU A 194 24.98 24.65 -0.36
CA GLU A 194 24.54 25.40 0.83
C GLU A 194 23.40 26.37 0.41
N VAL A 195 22.23 26.21 1.05
CA VAL A 195 21.04 27.01 0.74
C VAL A 195 20.67 27.98 1.86
N GLU A 196 21.09 27.69 3.07
CA GLU A 196 21.01 28.52 4.27
C GLU A 196 22.20 28.23 5.17
N ASP A 197 22.48 29.10 6.17
CA ASP A 197 23.57 28.86 7.13
C ASP A 197 23.39 27.48 7.79
N ASP A 198 24.33 26.57 7.57
CA ASP A 198 24.36 25.20 8.09
C ASP A 198 23.30 24.24 7.48
N VAL A 199 22.59 24.62 6.39
CA VAL A 199 21.65 23.75 5.66
C VAL A 199 22.05 23.57 4.21
N THR A 200 22.06 22.33 3.73
CA THR A 200 22.47 21.97 2.36
C THR A 200 21.41 21.16 1.62
N VAL A 201 21.38 21.25 0.31
CA VAL A 201 20.73 20.26 -0.57
C VAL A 201 21.82 19.33 -1.09
N ALA A 202 21.78 18.07 -0.67
CA ALA A 202 22.75 17.04 -1.04
C ALA A 202 22.22 16.06 -2.09
N HIS A 203 20.91 15.91 -2.20
CA HIS A 203 20.23 15.00 -3.12
C HIS A 203 18.89 15.58 -3.61
N TYR A 204 18.38 15.05 -4.70
CA TYR A 204 17.14 15.53 -5.30
C TYR A 204 16.43 14.46 -6.11
N ALA A 205 15.12 14.58 -6.22
CA ALA A 205 14.33 13.92 -7.23
C ALA A 205 14.01 14.90 -8.37
N LEU A 206 14.12 14.46 -9.63
CA LEU A 206 13.81 15.26 -10.80
C LEU A 206 12.89 14.50 -11.73
N ALA A 207 11.75 15.11 -12.09
CA ALA A 207 10.77 14.46 -12.93
C ALA A 207 10.05 15.42 -13.88
N THR A 208 9.51 14.87 -14.99
CA THR A 208 8.74 15.66 -15.95
C THR A 208 7.29 15.83 -15.53
N MET A 209 6.76 17.04 -15.65
CA MET A 209 5.30 17.28 -15.59
C MET A 209 4.59 16.95 -16.91
N ARG A 210 5.32 16.58 -17.97
CA ARG A 210 4.79 16.43 -19.33
C ARG A 210 4.54 14.97 -19.73
N GLY A 211 4.24 14.12 -18.77
CA GLY A 211 3.87 12.72 -18.98
C GLY A 211 2.42 12.52 -19.43
N GLY A 212 1.66 13.59 -19.72
CA GLY A 212 0.23 13.50 -19.97
C GLY A 212 -0.54 13.22 -18.68
N THR A 213 -1.55 12.35 -18.76
CA THR A 213 -2.29 11.89 -17.57
C THR A 213 -1.46 10.92 -16.69
N GLY A 214 -0.26 10.54 -17.11
CA GLY A 214 0.57 9.53 -16.46
C GLY A 214 1.84 10.06 -15.78
N ALA A 215 1.99 11.37 -15.61
CA ALA A 215 3.17 11.92 -14.94
C ALA A 215 3.25 11.53 -13.45
N GLY A 216 2.11 11.28 -12.80
CA GLY A 216 2.04 11.00 -11.37
C GLY A 216 2.85 9.78 -10.95
N GLY A 217 2.73 8.68 -11.70
CA GLY A 217 3.47 7.45 -11.39
C GLY A 217 4.99 7.63 -11.40
N THR A 218 5.53 8.32 -12.41
CA THR A 218 6.98 8.61 -12.47
C THR A 218 7.40 9.56 -11.36
N VAL A 219 6.62 10.63 -11.10
CA VAL A 219 6.95 11.58 -10.03
C VAL A 219 7.02 10.89 -8.67
N VAL A 220 6.02 10.02 -8.35
CA VAL A 220 6.04 9.28 -7.08
C VAL A 220 7.20 8.29 -7.03
N HIS A 221 7.49 7.58 -8.12
CA HIS A 221 8.63 6.67 -8.19
C HIS A 221 9.94 7.37 -7.76
N GLU A 222 10.23 8.54 -8.37
CA GLU A 222 11.43 9.30 -8.02
C GLU A 222 11.39 9.88 -6.59
N MET A 223 10.18 10.22 -6.10
CA MET A 223 10.01 10.65 -4.71
C MET A 223 10.32 9.51 -3.72
N LEU A 224 9.91 8.28 -4.02
CA LEU A 224 10.14 7.13 -3.14
C LEU A 224 11.63 6.78 -3.02
N HIS A 225 12.42 7.00 -4.06
CA HIS A 225 13.89 6.89 -3.95
C HIS A 225 14.46 7.82 -2.88
N GLN A 226 13.92 9.02 -2.74
CA GLN A 226 14.37 9.99 -1.73
C GLN A 226 14.00 9.56 -0.29
N LEU A 227 13.13 8.56 -0.15
CA LEU A 227 12.80 7.89 1.11
C LEU A 227 13.62 6.63 1.37
N GLY A 228 14.46 6.23 0.42
CA GLY A 228 15.29 5.02 0.50
C GLY A 228 14.76 3.82 -0.29
N ALA A 229 13.68 3.96 -1.06
CA ALA A 229 13.27 2.91 -1.99
C ALA A 229 14.32 2.72 -3.09
N ILE A 230 14.44 1.49 -3.57
CA ILE A 230 15.37 1.09 -4.63
C ILE A 230 14.61 0.55 -5.82
N ASP A 231 15.24 0.59 -7.00
CA ASP A 231 14.69 -0.03 -8.18
C ASP A 231 14.62 -1.55 -8.02
N LEU A 232 13.47 -2.16 -8.31
CA LEU A 232 13.25 -3.60 -8.18
C LEU A 232 13.43 -4.35 -9.52
N TYR A 233 13.97 -3.68 -10.52
CA TYR A 233 14.40 -4.27 -11.80
C TYR A 233 15.94 -4.24 -11.88
N PRO A 234 16.58 -5.07 -12.72
CA PRO A 234 18.04 -5.20 -12.76
C PRO A 234 18.71 -3.97 -13.40
N VAL A 235 18.89 -2.90 -12.63
CA VAL A 235 19.46 -1.60 -13.10
C VAL A 235 20.86 -1.76 -13.64
N HIS A 236 21.71 -2.52 -12.96
CA HIS A 236 23.14 -2.64 -13.25
C HIS A 236 23.50 -3.89 -14.05
N ASP A 237 22.54 -4.58 -14.68
CA ASP A 237 22.84 -5.71 -15.55
C ASP A 237 23.56 -5.22 -16.82
N PRO A 238 24.91 -5.38 -16.92
CA PRO A 238 25.67 -4.92 -18.08
C PRO A 238 25.34 -5.70 -19.35
N ALA A 239 24.68 -6.84 -19.19
CA ALA A 239 24.29 -7.72 -20.28
C ALA A 239 22.78 -7.68 -20.53
N TRP A 240 22.09 -6.63 -20.07
CA TRP A 240 20.64 -6.49 -20.20
C TRP A 240 20.07 -7.32 -21.37
N THR A 241 19.57 -8.48 -21.07
CA THR A 241 19.09 -9.41 -22.09
C THR A 241 17.59 -9.28 -22.29
N GLY A 242 16.92 -8.47 -21.50
CA GLY A 242 15.45 -8.41 -21.42
C GLY A 242 14.85 -9.72 -20.93
N SER A 243 15.62 -10.49 -20.14
CA SER A 243 15.27 -11.86 -19.79
C SER A 243 14.68 -12.01 -18.39
N TRP A 244 14.47 -10.90 -17.68
CA TRP A 244 13.68 -10.90 -16.44
C TRP A 244 13.34 -9.47 -16.03
N HIS A 245 12.20 -9.28 -15.36
CA HIS A 245 11.61 -7.97 -15.12
C HIS A 245 11.46 -7.61 -13.63
N GLY A 246 12.17 -8.32 -12.75
CA GLY A 246 12.02 -8.09 -11.32
C GLY A 246 10.64 -8.49 -10.83
N VAL A 247 9.94 -7.57 -10.17
CA VAL A 247 8.56 -7.76 -9.70
C VAL A 247 7.50 -7.18 -10.66
N GLY A 248 7.93 -6.71 -11.83
CA GLY A 248 7.06 -6.24 -12.91
C GLY A 248 6.09 -5.13 -12.50
N ASP A 249 4.86 -5.25 -12.97
CA ASP A 249 3.78 -4.28 -12.75
C ASP A 249 3.17 -4.35 -11.32
N TRP A 250 3.70 -5.21 -10.42
CA TRP A 250 3.21 -5.37 -9.04
C TRP A 250 3.72 -4.32 -8.05
N ASP A 251 4.79 -3.61 -8.35
CA ASP A 251 5.39 -2.58 -7.49
C ASP A 251 5.72 -1.31 -8.28
N ILE A 252 5.48 -0.14 -7.68
CA ILE A 252 5.82 1.16 -8.28
C ILE A 252 7.34 1.30 -8.53
N MET A 253 8.17 0.64 -7.72
CA MET A 253 9.64 0.64 -7.87
C MET A 253 10.13 -0.33 -8.95
N ALA A 254 9.20 -0.96 -9.68
CA ALA A 254 9.48 -1.68 -10.93
C ALA A 254 8.62 -1.08 -12.06
N SER A 255 8.01 -1.89 -12.93
CA SER A 255 7.18 -1.40 -14.03
C SER A 255 5.81 -0.86 -13.57
N GLY A 256 5.42 -1.11 -12.33
CA GLY A 256 4.13 -0.71 -11.77
C GLY A 256 3.88 0.81 -11.75
N ASN A 257 4.91 1.64 -11.88
CA ASN A 257 4.78 3.08 -12.06
C ASN A 257 4.06 3.45 -13.38
N TRP A 258 4.05 2.54 -14.37
CA TRP A 258 3.41 2.73 -15.66
C TRP A 258 1.99 2.16 -15.74
N ASN A 259 1.46 1.58 -14.68
CA ASN A 259 0.13 1.00 -14.68
C ASN A 259 -0.94 2.01 -15.14
N GLY A 260 -1.83 1.57 -16.04
CA GLY A 260 -2.80 2.45 -16.66
C GLY A 260 -2.20 3.62 -17.44
N GLY A 261 -0.95 3.51 -17.92
CA GLY A 261 -0.19 4.58 -18.56
C GLY A 261 0.32 5.62 -17.56
N GLY A 262 0.67 5.18 -16.34
CA GLY A 262 1.19 5.99 -15.23
C GLY A 262 0.12 6.78 -14.46
N VAL A 263 -1.16 6.50 -14.74
CA VAL A 263 -2.30 7.14 -14.05
C VAL A 263 -2.70 6.38 -12.79
N TRP A 264 -2.47 5.08 -12.78
CA TRP A 264 -2.78 4.17 -11.69
C TRP A 264 -1.53 3.39 -11.27
N PRO A 265 -0.49 4.07 -10.75
CA PRO A 265 0.71 3.37 -10.33
C PRO A 265 0.39 2.37 -9.22
N ALA A 266 1.08 1.24 -9.22
CA ALA A 266 0.98 0.27 -8.16
C ALA A 266 1.39 0.89 -6.82
N LEU A 267 0.80 0.44 -5.72
CA LEU A 267 1.34 0.73 -4.39
C LEU A 267 2.64 -0.07 -4.19
N PRO A 268 3.58 0.42 -3.36
CA PRO A 268 4.77 -0.35 -3.02
C PRO A 268 4.41 -1.69 -2.38
N THR A 269 5.14 -2.74 -2.67
CA THR A 269 5.05 -4.00 -1.95
C THR A 269 5.63 -3.88 -0.53
N ALA A 270 5.45 -4.90 0.28
CA ALA A 270 5.95 -4.94 1.65
C ALA A 270 7.46 -4.62 1.75
N ALA A 271 8.26 -5.14 0.81
CA ALA A 271 9.70 -4.90 0.79
C ALA A 271 10.04 -3.42 0.55
N SER A 272 9.42 -2.78 -0.43
CA SER A 272 9.60 -1.34 -0.69
C SER A 272 9.10 -0.50 0.48
N MET A 273 7.98 -0.89 1.11
CA MET A 273 7.45 -0.22 2.29
C MET A 273 8.41 -0.27 3.47
N GLN A 274 9.08 -1.39 3.67
CA GLN A 274 10.09 -1.55 4.71
C GLN A 274 11.27 -0.58 4.50
N LEU A 275 11.75 -0.46 3.26
CA LEU A 275 12.86 0.43 2.91
C LEU A 275 12.55 1.90 3.19
N ILE A 276 11.34 2.35 2.87
CA ILE A 276 10.93 3.75 3.05
C ILE A 276 10.47 4.08 4.49
N GLY A 277 10.57 3.13 5.43
CA GLY A 277 10.19 3.35 6.82
C GLY A 277 8.69 3.27 7.10
N LEU A 278 7.90 2.74 6.17
CA LEU A 278 6.46 2.45 6.34
C LEU A 278 6.21 0.95 6.55
N ASP A 279 7.12 0.27 7.27
CA ASP A 279 6.93 -1.15 7.59
C ASP A 279 5.69 -1.33 8.47
N THR A 280 4.63 -1.86 7.86
CA THR A 280 3.40 -2.27 8.53
C THR A 280 3.26 -3.79 8.52
N SER A 281 4.36 -4.51 8.26
CA SER A 281 4.33 -5.97 8.26
C SER A 281 4.08 -6.52 9.66
N THR A 282 3.20 -7.51 9.74
CA THR A 282 2.91 -8.24 10.98
C THR A 282 3.50 -9.64 10.89
N GLU A 283 4.40 -9.96 11.78
CA GLU A 283 5.00 -11.29 11.90
C GLU A 283 3.94 -12.34 12.27
N VAL A 284 3.84 -13.39 11.48
CA VAL A 284 2.96 -14.52 11.76
C VAL A 284 3.73 -15.57 12.54
N VAL A 285 3.34 -15.80 13.79
CA VAL A 285 3.91 -16.86 14.62
C VAL A 285 3.32 -18.20 14.17
N LEU A 286 4.15 -19.04 13.55
CA LEU A 286 3.75 -20.35 13.07
C LEU A 286 3.90 -21.38 14.19
N ASP A 287 2.78 -21.78 14.76
CA ASP A 287 2.68 -22.90 15.70
C ASP A 287 1.60 -23.89 15.22
N PHE A 288 1.84 -25.17 15.42
CA PHE A 288 0.99 -26.25 14.89
C PHE A 288 0.58 -27.24 16.03
N PRO A 289 -0.21 -26.76 17.01
CA PRO A 289 -0.45 -27.52 18.24
C PRO A 289 -1.40 -28.68 18.07
N VAL A 290 -2.30 -28.64 17.09
CA VAL A 290 -3.43 -29.58 17.00
C VAL A 290 -3.38 -30.41 15.72
N GLN A 291 -3.36 -31.75 15.86
CA GLN A 291 -3.47 -32.64 14.70
C GLN A 291 -4.94 -32.92 14.36
N ARG A 292 -5.29 -32.72 13.09
CA ARG A 292 -6.59 -33.07 12.54
C ARG A 292 -6.44 -33.69 11.16
N ASP A 293 -7.06 -34.85 10.96
CA ASP A 293 -7.08 -35.58 9.68
C ASP A 293 -5.69 -35.86 9.09
N GLY A 294 -4.67 -35.95 9.95
CA GLY A 294 -3.27 -36.26 9.58
C GLY A 294 -2.40 -35.04 9.29
N MET A 295 -2.96 -33.84 9.34
CA MET A 295 -2.24 -32.57 9.26
C MET A 295 -2.30 -31.84 10.59
N CYS A 296 -1.29 -31.04 10.85
CA CYS A 296 -1.23 -30.18 12.04
C CYS A 296 -1.71 -28.80 11.67
N LEU A 297 -2.68 -28.28 12.44
CA LEU A 297 -3.29 -27.00 12.19
C LEU A 297 -2.48 -25.89 12.87
N GLY A 298 -2.13 -24.91 12.10
CA GLY A 298 -1.53 -23.66 12.55
C GLY A 298 -2.54 -22.50 12.60
N PRO A 299 -2.05 -21.27 12.65
CA PRO A 299 -2.89 -20.09 12.67
C PRO A 299 -3.68 -19.95 11.37
N THR A 300 -4.85 -19.31 11.50
CA THR A 300 -5.63 -18.80 10.36
C THR A 300 -5.76 -17.32 10.51
N VAL A 301 -5.38 -16.57 9.46
CA VAL A 301 -5.27 -15.11 9.46
C VAL A 301 -6.19 -14.56 8.40
N ASP A 302 -7.17 -13.74 8.80
CA ASP A 302 -7.98 -12.97 7.86
C ASP A 302 -7.11 -11.87 7.22
N LEU A 303 -7.19 -11.74 5.89
CA LEU A 303 -6.54 -10.68 5.15
C LEU A 303 -7.51 -9.55 4.87
N THR A 304 -7.03 -8.34 5.10
CA THR A 304 -7.72 -7.10 4.72
C THR A 304 -6.81 -6.34 3.76
N PRO A 305 -7.34 -5.78 2.67
CA PRO A 305 -6.54 -4.93 1.79
C PRO A 305 -5.95 -3.74 2.56
N ARG A 306 -4.74 -3.30 2.19
CA ARG A 306 -4.04 -2.22 2.89
C ARG A 306 -4.87 -0.93 2.99
N HIS A 307 -5.53 -0.53 1.91
CA HIS A 307 -6.37 0.67 1.88
C HIS A 307 -7.60 0.60 2.80
N GLU A 308 -7.92 -0.56 3.34
CA GLU A 308 -8.94 -0.79 4.37
C GLU A 308 -8.33 -0.93 5.78
N GLY A 309 -7.06 -0.56 5.93
CA GLY A 309 -6.33 -0.67 7.19
C GLY A 309 -5.79 -2.06 7.49
N GLY A 310 -5.63 -2.90 6.46
CA GLY A 310 -5.05 -4.24 6.61
C GLY A 310 -3.53 -4.21 6.71
N ASP A 311 -3.00 -5.17 7.44
CA ASP A 311 -1.56 -5.38 7.60
C ASP A 311 -1.02 -6.30 6.49
N LEU A 312 0.28 -6.15 6.22
CA LEU A 312 1.06 -7.08 5.43
C LEU A 312 1.54 -8.22 6.33
N LEU A 313 1.28 -9.46 5.97
CA LEU A 313 1.77 -10.58 6.76
C LEU A 313 3.22 -10.91 6.42
N ARG A 314 4.00 -11.23 7.44
CA ARG A 314 5.38 -11.66 7.30
C ARG A 314 5.59 -13.02 7.96
N VAL A 315 6.23 -13.94 7.24
CA VAL A 315 6.70 -15.23 7.75
C VAL A 315 8.21 -15.31 7.54
N ASP A 316 8.95 -15.32 8.61
CA ASP A 316 10.41 -15.42 8.54
C ASP A 316 10.83 -16.87 8.17
N LEU A 317 11.70 -17.01 7.16
CA LEU A 317 12.23 -18.31 6.72
C LEU A 317 13.60 -18.60 7.33
N THR A 318 14.46 -17.58 7.30
CA THR A 318 15.81 -17.59 7.85
C THR A 318 16.12 -16.21 8.44
N GLU A 319 17.32 -16.02 8.96
CA GLU A 319 17.77 -14.69 9.44
C GLU A 319 17.69 -13.63 8.34
N ASP A 320 17.96 -14.01 7.07
CA ASP A 320 18.05 -13.11 5.94
C ASP A 320 16.83 -13.20 5.00
N GLN A 321 15.92 -14.17 5.20
CA GLN A 321 14.83 -14.41 4.26
C GLN A 321 13.45 -14.38 4.92
N ARG A 322 12.50 -13.78 4.25
CA ARG A 322 11.11 -13.69 4.69
C ARG A 322 10.12 -13.75 3.54
N VAL A 323 8.95 -14.29 3.82
CA VAL A 323 7.79 -14.29 2.92
C VAL A 323 6.87 -13.18 3.36
N PHE A 324 6.46 -12.33 2.43
CA PHE A 324 5.37 -11.39 2.63
C PHE A 324 4.12 -11.88 1.91
N ILE A 325 2.98 -11.68 2.54
CA ILE A 325 1.67 -12.08 2.03
C ILE A 325 0.74 -10.88 2.17
N GLU A 326 0.19 -10.41 1.06
CA GLU A 326 -0.67 -9.23 1.03
C GLU A 326 -1.89 -9.42 0.12
N LEU A 327 -3.02 -8.82 0.48
CA LEU A 327 -4.23 -8.89 -0.33
C LEU A 327 -4.29 -7.65 -1.24
N LYS A 328 -4.24 -7.89 -2.55
CA LYS A 328 -4.38 -6.88 -3.60
C LYS A 328 -5.81 -6.82 -4.13
N GLY A 329 -6.32 -5.63 -4.32
CA GLY A 329 -7.64 -5.39 -4.91
C GLY A 329 -8.52 -4.45 -4.07
N GLY A 330 -9.64 -4.01 -4.64
CA GLY A 330 -10.65 -3.23 -3.94
C GLY A 330 -10.46 -1.72 -3.95
N ASN A 331 -9.38 -1.20 -4.54
CA ASN A 331 -9.16 0.24 -4.67
C ASN A 331 -8.81 0.63 -6.12
N ALA A 332 -8.86 1.95 -6.41
CA ALA A 332 -8.66 2.45 -7.76
C ALA A 332 -7.25 2.19 -8.32
N PHE A 333 -6.23 2.11 -7.47
CA PHE A 333 -4.85 1.80 -7.91
C PHE A 333 -4.73 0.33 -8.26
N ASP A 334 -5.26 -0.56 -7.43
CA ASP A 334 -5.24 -2.01 -7.67
C ASP A 334 -6.09 -2.44 -8.88
N ASP A 335 -7.04 -1.62 -9.34
CA ASP A 335 -7.83 -1.88 -10.55
C ASP A 335 -6.98 -2.01 -11.85
N ARG A 336 -5.70 -1.64 -11.77
CA ARG A 336 -4.76 -1.69 -12.90
C ARG A 336 -3.53 -2.55 -12.64
N LEU A 337 -3.48 -3.21 -11.52
CA LEU A 337 -2.52 -4.28 -11.27
C LEU A 337 -2.73 -5.43 -12.28
N PRO A 338 -1.73 -6.28 -12.49
CA PRO A 338 -1.87 -7.47 -13.33
C PRO A 338 -3.06 -8.34 -12.96
N GLY A 339 -3.33 -8.49 -11.65
CA GLY A 339 -4.45 -9.24 -11.10
C GLY A 339 -4.86 -8.75 -9.72
N THR A 340 -5.87 -9.42 -9.14
CA THR A 340 -6.33 -9.22 -7.77
C THR A 340 -6.32 -10.54 -7.03
N GLY A 341 -6.06 -10.52 -5.73
CA GLY A 341 -5.95 -11.73 -4.90
C GLY A 341 -4.80 -11.61 -3.91
N VAL A 342 -4.31 -12.74 -3.44
CA VAL A 342 -3.20 -12.77 -2.50
C VAL A 342 -1.88 -12.76 -3.27
N LEU A 343 -1.12 -11.69 -3.15
CA LEU A 343 0.23 -11.58 -3.67
C LEU A 343 1.21 -12.12 -2.63
N VAL A 344 2.09 -13.03 -3.05
CA VAL A 344 3.13 -13.60 -2.21
C VAL A 344 4.49 -13.22 -2.75
N THR A 345 5.32 -12.61 -1.92
CA THR A 345 6.70 -12.27 -2.30
C THR A 345 7.70 -12.86 -1.33
N VAL A 346 8.89 -13.15 -1.82
CA VAL A 346 10.04 -13.61 -1.00
C VAL A 346 11.15 -12.59 -1.14
N LEU A 347 11.57 -12.07 0.00
CA LEU A 347 12.73 -11.20 0.15
C LEU A 347 13.92 -12.02 0.63
N ASP A 348 15.10 -11.80 0.04
CA ASP A 348 16.40 -12.32 0.49
C ASP A 348 17.37 -11.14 0.70
N ASP A 349 17.49 -10.65 1.93
CA ASP A 349 18.37 -9.53 2.27
C ASP A 349 19.86 -9.80 2.01
N ALA A 350 20.24 -11.07 1.89
CA ALA A 350 21.61 -11.48 1.56
C ALA A 350 21.87 -11.54 0.03
N ALA A 351 20.89 -11.18 -0.80
CA ALA A 351 21.00 -11.16 -2.25
C ALA A 351 21.05 -9.72 -2.78
N GLY A 352 22.18 -9.30 -3.34
CA GLY A 352 22.36 -7.94 -3.85
C GLY A 352 22.82 -6.95 -2.77
N ASP A 353 22.85 -5.69 -3.13
CA ASP A 353 23.21 -4.58 -2.24
C ASP A 353 22.24 -3.41 -2.42
N PRO A 354 21.26 -3.26 -1.50
CA PRO A 354 20.33 -2.13 -1.55
C PRO A 354 20.99 -0.76 -1.47
N SER A 355 22.13 -0.63 -0.78
CA SER A 355 22.81 0.66 -0.62
C SER A 355 23.43 1.17 -1.92
N ASP A 356 23.74 0.26 -2.84
CA ASP A 356 24.29 0.58 -4.16
C ASP A 356 23.23 0.49 -5.28
N ASN A 357 21.94 0.31 -4.93
CA ASN A 357 20.83 0.02 -5.87
C ASN A 357 21.12 -1.18 -6.78
N GLU A 358 21.87 -2.16 -6.26
CA GLU A 358 22.26 -3.39 -6.96
C GLU A 358 21.42 -4.59 -6.47
N VAL A 359 20.12 -4.50 -6.66
CA VAL A 359 19.20 -5.62 -6.36
C VAL A 359 18.63 -6.21 -7.65
N ASN A 360 18.15 -7.44 -7.56
CA ASN A 360 17.52 -8.15 -8.65
C ASN A 360 18.40 -8.27 -9.94
N VAL A 361 19.69 -8.14 -9.80
CA VAL A 361 20.64 -8.29 -10.93
C VAL A 361 20.79 -9.75 -11.36
N ASP A 362 20.70 -10.68 -10.43
CA ASP A 362 20.76 -12.13 -10.67
C ASP A 362 19.39 -12.78 -10.48
N SER A 363 18.72 -13.10 -11.58
CA SER A 363 17.44 -13.83 -11.55
C SER A 363 17.52 -15.23 -10.91
N GLY A 364 18.73 -15.81 -10.80
CA GLY A 364 18.96 -17.06 -10.09
C GLY A 364 18.94 -16.92 -8.57
N ARG A 365 19.12 -15.70 -8.06
CA ARG A 365 19.02 -15.34 -6.65
C ARG A 365 18.52 -13.91 -6.50
N PRO A 366 17.24 -13.65 -6.77
CA PRO A 366 16.66 -12.31 -6.67
C PRO A 366 16.61 -11.83 -5.22
N TRP A 367 16.78 -10.52 -5.03
CA TRP A 367 16.57 -9.85 -3.75
C TRP A 367 15.07 -9.87 -3.37
N LEU A 368 14.20 -9.56 -4.32
CA LEU A 368 12.74 -9.67 -4.17
C LEU A 368 12.15 -10.42 -5.35
N ARG A 369 11.34 -11.42 -5.07
CA ARG A 369 10.69 -12.26 -6.05
C ARG A 369 9.19 -12.39 -5.75
N VAL A 370 8.35 -12.29 -6.78
CA VAL A 370 6.95 -12.74 -6.71
C VAL A 370 6.92 -14.27 -6.80
N ILE A 371 6.14 -14.90 -5.96
CA ILE A 371 5.77 -16.32 -6.07
C ILE A 371 4.47 -16.36 -6.87
N GLU A 372 4.57 -16.73 -8.14
CA GLU A 372 3.46 -16.73 -9.10
C GLU A 372 2.54 -17.91 -8.86
N ALA A 373 1.23 -17.67 -8.70
CA ALA A 373 0.28 -18.72 -8.32
C ALA A 373 0.04 -19.74 -9.43
N ASP A 374 0.28 -19.40 -10.68
CA ASP A 374 0.21 -20.30 -11.83
C ASP A 374 1.51 -21.13 -12.05
N ASP A 375 2.56 -20.85 -11.26
CA ASP A 375 3.84 -21.59 -11.25
C ASP A 375 4.56 -21.58 -12.62
N ASP A 376 4.36 -20.56 -13.46
CA ASP A 376 4.96 -20.48 -14.79
C ASP A 376 6.27 -19.66 -14.82
N ASP A 377 6.60 -18.96 -13.72
CA ASP A 377 7.79 -18.12 -13.56
C ASP A 377 7.92 -17.06 -14.69
N GLY A 378 6.80 -16.47 -15.13
CA GLY A 378 6.74 -15.51 -16.22
C GLY A 378 7.58 -14.27 -15.95
N LEU A 379 7.44 -13.67 -14.77
CA LEU A 379 8.27 -12.57 -14.30
C LEU A 379 9.74 -12.93 -14.24
N LEU A 380 10.07 -14.08 -13.62
CA LEU A 380 11.45 -14.53 -13.42
C LEU A 380 12.16 -14.84 -14.73
N THR A 381 11.43 -15.30 -15.73
CA THR A 381 11.95 -15.63 -17.07
C THR A 381 11.82 -14.51 -18.08
N GLY A 382 11.20 -13.38 -17.70
CA GLY A 382 10.96 -12.22 -18.57
C GLY A 382 10.00 -12.51 -19.72
N LEU A 383 9.03 -13.37 -19.51
CA LEU A 383 7.97 -13.66 -20.48
C LEU A 383 6.88 -12.59 -20.45
N ASP A 384 6.66 -11.98 -19.30
CA ASP A 384 5.71 -10.89 -19.08
C ASP A 384 6.17 -9.96 -17.95
N ASP A 385 5.37 -8.93 -17.67
CA ASP A 385 5.57 -7.95 -16.60
C ASP A 385 4.60 -8.21 -15.41
N GLY A 386 3.97 -9.39 -15.36
CA GLY A 386 2.96 -9.81 -14.41
C GLY A 386 1.60 -10.06 -15.07
N THR A 387 0.88 -11.06 -14.58
CA THR A 387 -0.41 -11.52 -15.07
C THR A 387 -1.43 -11.67 -13.94
N ASP A 388 -2.70 -11.87 -14.28
CA ASP A 388 -3.74 -12.18 -13.31
C ASP A 388 -3.58 -13.59 -12.69
N GLY A 389 -2.72 -14.43 -13.29
CA GLY A 389 -2.34 -15.74 -12.80
C GLY A 389 -1.37 -15.71 -11.62
N ASP A 390 -0.66 -14.62 -11.37
CA ASP A 390 0.36 -14.54 -10.31
C ASP A 390 -0.25 -14.45 -8.91
N ALA A 391 -1.46 -13.91 -8.78
CA ALA A 391 -2.13 -13.73 -7.51
C ALA A 391 -2.95 -14.96 -7.11
N PHE A 392 -2.68 -15.50 -5.93
CA PHE A 392 -3.40 -16.66 -5.38
C PHE A 392 -4.87 -16.34 -5.10
N GLN A 393 -5.73 -17.29 -5.44
CA GLN A 393 -7.17 -17.21 -5.24
C GLN A 393 -7.63 -18.19 -4.14
N ILE A 394 -8.86 -18.00 -3.64
CA ILE A 394 -9.43 -18.94 -2.69
C ILE A 394 -9.43 -20.35 -3.27
N GLY A 395 -8.76 -21.26 -2.59
CA GLY A 395 -8.58 -22.66 -2.99
C GLY A 395 -7.17 -22.99 -3.46
N ASP A 396 -6.31 -21.99 -3.67
CA ASP A 396 -4.90 -22.18 -4.00
C ASP A 396 -4.06 -22.43 -2.73
N GLN A 397 -2.87 -23.00 -2.94
CA GLN A 397 -1.93 -23.35 -1.88
C GLN A 397 -0.51 -22.95 -2.27
N PHE A 398 0.29 -22.60 -1.27
CA PHE A 398 1.72 -22.35 -1.43
C PHE A 398 2.51 -22.80 -0.19
N GLY A 399 3.81 -22.98 -0.35
CA GLY A 399 4.71 -23.41 0.72
C GLY A 399 5.26 -24.81 0.50
N ALA A 400 4.95 -25.78 1.36
CA ALA A 400 5.36 -27.18 1.20
C ALA A 400 4.53 -27.93 0.15
N GLU A 401 3.27 -27.55 -0.02
CA GLU A 401 2.33 -28.07 -1.01
C GLU A 401 1.88 -26.90 -1.91
N GLY A 402 1.32 -27.20 -3.09
CA GLY A 402 0.95 -26.20 -4.08
C GLY A 402 2.17 -25.59 -4.76
N VAL A 403 2.22 -24.26 -4.87
CA VAL A 403 3.41 -23.56 -5.38
C VAL A 403 4.51 -23.58 -4.30
N MET A 404 5.62 -24.24 -4.62
CA MET A 404 6.64 -24.55 -3.61
C MET A 404 7.52 -23.34 -3.27
N ILE A 405 7.61 -23.03 -1.97
CA ILE A 405 8.54 -22.04 -1.44
C ILE A 405 9.77 -22.75 -0.85
N ARG A 406 10.96 -22.27 -1.23
CA ARG A 406 12.24 -22.75 -0.75
C ARG A 406 13.10 -21.58 -0.30
N ASP A 407 13.91 -21.84 0.74
CA ASP A 407 14.95 -20.91 1.14
C ASP A 407 16.10 -20.86 0.10
N HIS A 408 17.05 -19.94 0.31
CA HIS A 408 18.20 -19.77 -0.58
C HIS A 408 19.16 -20.99 -0.61
N GLN A 409 19.00 -21.95 0.30
CA GLN A 409 19.73 -23.23 0.30
C GLN A 409 18.95 -24.32 -0.45
N GLY A 410 17.75 -24.01 -0.94
CA GLY A 410 16.85 -24.92 -1.64
C GLY A 410 16.05 -25.83 -0.71
N VAL A 411 16.04 -25.55 0.62
CA VAL A 411 15.25 -26.30 1.59
C VAL A 411 13.80 -25.86 1.51
N LEU A 412 12.90 -26.82 1.35
CA LEU A 412 11.47 -26.59 1.32
C LEU A 412 10.99 -26.13 2.70
N VAL A 413 10.14 -25.10 2.74
CA VAL A 413 9.52 -24.65 3.98
C VAL A 413 8.72 -25.79 4.64
N PRO A 414 8.64 -25.87 5.99
CA PRO A 414 7.97 -26.97 6.68
C PRO A 414 6.45 -26.79 6.83
N TRP A 415 5.89 -25.77 6.21
CA TRP A 415 4.48 -25.40 6.32
C TRP A 415 3.83 -25.21 4.95
N THR A 416 2.51 -25.36 4.91
CA THR A 416 1.67 -25.04 3.77
C THR A 416 0.68 -23.96 4.18
N ALA A 417 0.48 -22.99 3.31
CA ALA A 417 -0.53 -21.95 3.42
C ALA A 417 -1.64 -22.20 2.41
N ASP A 418 -2.88 -22.29 2.90
CA ASP A 418 -4.08 -22.44 2.10
C ASP A 418 -4.79 -21.09 2.03
N VAL A 419 -5.12 -20.61 0.84
CA VAL A 419 -5.98 -19.44 0.66
C VAL A 419 -7.43 -19.85 0.84
N VAL A 420 -8.05 -19.40 1.90
CA VAL A 420 -9.39 -19.84 2.30
C VAL A 420 -10.36 -18.66 2.40
N PRO A 421 -11.70 -18.91 2.40
CA PRO A 421 -12.64 -17.85 2.74
C PRO A 421 -12.38 -17.30 4.15
N GLY A 422 -12.49 -15.99 4.30
CA GLY A 422 -12.35 -15.32 5.60
C GLY A 422 -13.34 -15.82 6.64
N SER A 423 -13.08 -15.54 7.90
CA SER A 423 -13.87 -16.01 9.05
C SER A 423 -15.32 -15.53 9.00
N ASP A 424 -15.60 -14.41 8.35
CA ASP A 424 -16.95 -13.86 8.10
C ASP A 424 -17.66 -14.49 6.89
N GLY A 425 -16.94 -15.35 6.12
CA GLY A 425 -17.42 -16.00 4.90
C GLY A 425 -17.40 -15.14 3.64
N ASN A 426 -16.95 -13.90 3.71
CA ASN A 426 -16.91 -12.96 2.58
C ASN A 426 -15.50 -12.49 2.20
N GLY A 427 -14.56 -12.52 3.13
CA GLY A 427 -13.17 -12.10 2.91
C GLY A 427 -12.27 -13.25 2.47
N THR A 428 -10.98 -12.99 2.49
CA THR A 428 -9.91 -13.96 2.24
C THR A 428 -9.10 -14.15 3.50
N ALA A 429 -8.66 -15.37 3.77
CA ALA A 429 -7.78 -15.68 4.88
C ALA A 429 -6.68 -16.66 4.45
N ILE A 430 -5.60 -16.71 5.20
CA ILE A 430 -4.54 -17.69 5.06
C ILE A 430 -4.60 -18.67 6.22
N ALA A 431 -4.76 -19.94 5.93
CA ALA A 431 -4.73 -21.01 6.92
C ALA A 431 -3.43 -21.81 6.79
N PHE A 432 -2.62 -21.82 7.85
CA PHE A 432 -1.37 -22.56 7.85
C PHE A 432 -1.55 -23.98 8.36
N THR A 433 -0.88 -24.91 7.73
CA THR A 433 -0.83 -26.32 8.11
C THR A 433 0.60 -26.85 8.04
N ALA A 434 0.90 -27.91 8.77
CA ALA A 434 2.20 -28.60 8.71
C ALA A 434 2.03 -30.12 8.79
N PRO A 435 2.98 -30.92 8.24
CA PRO A 435 2.94 -32.36 8.35
C PRO A 435 3.29 -32.88 9.76
N GLU A 436 4.05 -32.10 10.52
CA GLU A 436 4.50 -32.46 11.88
C GLU A 436 4.00 -31.44 12.90
N CYS A 437 3.42 -31.93 13.97
CA CYS A 437 2.92 -31.09 15.05
C CYS A 437 4.00 -30.86 16.13
N GLY A 438 3.90 -29.73 16.82
CA GLY A 438 4.54 -29.54 18.11
C GLY A 438 3.97 -30.54 19.13
N HIS A 439 4.80 -31.06 20.01
CA HIS A 439 4.43 -31.98 21.07
C HIS A 439 4.71 -31.38 22.44
N GLY A 440 3.79 -31.59 23.39
CA GLY A 440 3.94 -31.18 24.77
C GLY A 440 3.28 -29.84 25.07
N LEU A 441 4.05 -28.84 25.43
CA LEU A 441 3.56 -27.48 25.69
C LEU A 441 3.79 -26.62 24.45
N THR A 442 2.73 -25.97 23.95
CA THR A 442 2.79 -25.05 22.79
C THR A 442 2.06 -23.74 23.10
N VAL A 443 2.35 -22.71 22.32
CA VAL A 443 1.65 -21.42 22.44
C VAL A 443 0.36 -21.47 21.65
N ASP A 444 -0.76 -21.11 22.28
CA ASP A 444 -2.00 -20.77 21.60
C ASP A 444 -1.99 -19.26 21.38
N ALA A 445 -1.10 -18.80 20.50
CA ALA A 445 -0.97 -17.38 20.20
C ALA A 445 -1.91 -16.99 19.06
N ALA A 446 -2.40 -15.77 19.14
CA ALA A 446 -2.91 -15.12 17.95
C ALA A 446 -1.82 -15.10 16.87
N PRO A 447 -2.20 -15.21 15.60
CA PRO A 447 -1.24 -15.28 14.49
C PRO A 447 -0.26 -14.09 14.44
N TYR A 448 -0.61 -12.98 15.05
CA TYR A 448 0.21 -11.75 15.12
C TYR A 448 1.03 -11.61 16.40
N GLY A 449 1.29 -12.70 17.10
CA GLY A 449 1.84 -12.62 18.44
C GLY A 449 0.80 -12.20 19.46
N LEU A 450 1.25 -11.48 20.50
CA LEU A 450 0.34 -10.98 21.53
C LEU A 450 0.01 -9.52 21.26
N ARG A 451 -1.26 -9.17 21.35
CA ARG A 451 -1.72 -7.77 21.30
C ARG A 451 -2.50 -7.47 22.58
N VAL A 452 -2.25 -6.33 23.17
CA VAL A 452 -2.86 -5.95 24.44
C VAL A 452 -3.02 -4.45 24.51
N ASN A 453 -4.11 -3.97 25.10
CA ASN A 453 -4.19 -2.57 25.50
C ASN A 453 -3.27 -2.29 26.69
N ALA A 454 -2.61 -1.13 26.71
CA ALA A 454 -1.67 -0.73 27.77
C ALA A 454 -2.25 -0.80 29.18
N ASN A 455 -3.57 -0.73 29.33
CA ASN A 455 -4.29 -0.79 30.61
C ASN A 455 -5.02 -2.14 30.83
N ALA A 456 -4.79 -3.13 29.97
CA ALA A 456 -5.38 -4.47 30.08
C ALA A 456 -4.36 -5.48 30.61
N PRO A 457 -4.80 -6.60 31.24
CA PRO A 457 -3.93 -7.70 31.59
C PRO A 457 -3.34 -8.35 30.33
N LEU A 458 -2.02 -8.54 30.30
CA LEU A 458 -1.36 -9.36 29.29
C LEU A 458 -1.65 -10.83 29.57
N SER A 459 -2.08 -11.58 28.58
CA SER A 459 -2.38 -13.00 28.73
C SER A 459 -1.74 -13.81 27.61
N LEU A 460 -1.19 -14.97 27.96
CA LEU A 460 -0.58 -15.92 27.02
C LEU A 460 -1.46 -17.18 26.94
N GLY A 461 -1.92 -17.48 25.75
CA GLY A 461 -2.56 -18.77 25.46
C GLY A 461 -1.53 -19.89 25.39
N LEU A 462 -1.78 -20.99 26.06
CA LEU A 462 -0.96 -22.19 26.02
C LEU A 462 -1.81 -23.44 25.79
N ILE A 463 -1.30 -24.37 24.98
CA ILE A 463 -1.91 -25.68 24.82
C ILE A 463 -0.97 -26.72 25.42
N ASN A 464 -1.48 -27.50 26.37
CA ASN A 464 -0.79 -28.66 26.89
C ASN A 464 -1.37 -29.93 26.25
N THR A 465 -0.56 -30.67 25.52
CA THR A 465 -0.94 -31.96 24.91
C THR A 465 -0.46 -33.18 25.71
N ASP A 466 0.26 -32.94 26.82
CA ASP A 466 0.80 -33.95 27.71
C ASP A 466 -0.03 -34.07 29.00
N ALA A 467 0.43 -34.94 29.87
CA ALA A 467 -0.16 -35.13 31.20
C ALA A 467 -0.16 -33.82 32.01
N PRO A 468 -1.13 -33.63 32.94
CA PRO A 468 -1.20 -32.44 33.77
C PRO A 468 0.11 -32.11 34.45
N CYS A 469 0.51 -30.84 34.38
CA CYS A 469 1.78 -30.37 34.92
C CYS A 469 1.65 -28.98 35.54
N THR A 470 2.57 -28.63 36.39
CA THR A 470 2.66 -27.28 36.91
C THR A 470 3.58 -26.43 36.03
N LEU A 471 3.08 -25.34 35.49
CA LEU A 471 3.84 -24.40 34.67
C LEU A 471 4.88 -23.68 35.52
N THR A 472 6.12 -23.68 35.05
CA THR A 472 7.24 -22.92 35.61
C THR A 472 8.05 -22.30 34.48
N GLY A 473 8.84 -21.27 34.76
CA GLY A 473 9.68 -20.65 33.75
C GLY A 473 10.15 -19.27 34.12
N SER A 474 10.85 -18.63 33.20
CA SER A 474 11.36 -17.27 33.35
C SER A 474 11.13 -16.51 32.06
N LEU A 475 10.31 -15.48 32.12
CA LEU A 475 9.95 -14.64 30.98
C LEU A 475 10.40 -13.21 31.23
N ARG A 476 10.68 -12.49 30.15
CA ARG A 476 10.97 -11.06 30.17
C ARG A 476 10.38 -10.38 28.96
N MET A 477 10.12 -9.10 29.10
CA MET A 477 9.83 -8.19 28.00
C MET A 477 10.97 -7.18 27.88
N ASP A 478 11.27 -6.72 26.67
CA ASP A 478 12.37 -5.78 26.44
C ASP A 478 12.10 -4.42 27.12
N LEU A 479 10.88 -3.91 26.99
CA LEU A 479 10.42 -2.68 27.66
C LEU A 479 9.77 -2.95 29.02
N GLY A 480 9.00 -4.05 29.11
CA GLY A 480 8.25 -4.42 30.32
C GLY A 480 9.07 -5.05 31.45
N GLY A 481 10.35 -5.38 31.22
CA GLY A 481 11.23 -6.00 32.22
C GLY A 481 10.90 -7.47 32.50
N MET A 482 11.17 -7.94 33.73
CA MET A 482 10.83 -9.32 34.12
C MET A 482 9.31 -9.54 34.15
N VAL A 483 8.87 -10.69 33.67
CA VAL A 483 7.46 -11.07 33.64
C VAL A 483 7.21 -12.17 34.66
N THR A 484 6.23 -11.98 35.52
CA THR A 484 5.80 -12.95 36.50
C THR A 484 4.42 -13.49 36.16
N PHE A 485 4.12 -14.72 36.55
CA PHE A 485 2.81 -15.33 36.43
C PHE A 485 2.52 -16.22 37.66
N GLU A 486 1.24 -16.44 37.93
CA GLU A 486 0.88 -17.35 39.01
C GLU A 486 1.18 -18.81 38.61
N SER A 487 1.58 -19.61 39.59
CA SER A 487 1.81 -21.05 39.36
C SER A 487 0.49 -21.72 39.01
N VAL A 488 0.34 -22.11 37.74
CA VAL A 488 -0.88 -22.72 37.19
C VAL A 488 -0.66 -24.21 36.94
N LEU A 489 -1.65 -25.02 37.29
CA LEU A 489 -1.71 -26.42 36.87
C LEU A 489 -2.36 -26.43 35.47
N LEU A 490 -1.63 -26.88 34.46
CA LEU A 490 -2.12 -27.08 33.11
C LEU A 490 -2.57 -28.53 32.95
N ASP A 491 -3.85 -28.78 32.84
CA ASP A 491 -4.41 -30.05 32.40
C ASP A 491 -4.20 -30.20 30.87
N GLU A 492 -4.55 -31.34 30.27
CA GLU A 492 -4.57 -31.47 28.81
C GLU A 492 -5.61 -30.51 28.20
N GLY A 493 -5.19 -29.67 27.25
CA GLY A 493 -6.03 -28.68 26.56
C GLY A 493 -5.49 -27.25 26.62
N ALA A 494 -6.33 -26.31 26.18
CA ALA A 494 -6.00 -24.89 26.10
C ALA A 494 -6.13 -24.17 27.45
N HIS A 495 -5.21 -23.30 27.76
CA HIS A 495 -5.13 -22.52 28.98
C HIS A 495 -4.77 -21.08 28.68
N LEU A 496 -5.31 -20.16 29.45
CA LEU A 496 -4.93 -18.74 29.40
C LEU A 496 -4.17 -18.39 30.68
N VAL A 497 -2.91 -17.96 30.54
CA VAL A 497 -2.03 -17.60 31.65
C VAL A 497 -1.86 -16.09 31.68
N GLU A 498 -2.26 -15.46 32.79
CA GLU A 498 -2.06 -14.03 32.97
C GLU A 498 -0.57 -13.74 33.30
N LEU A 499 0.01 -12.83 32.55
CA LEU A 499 1.40 -12.38 32.66
C LEU A 499 1.44 -10.99 33.29
N ILE A 500 2.32 -10.81 34.25
CA ILE A 500 2.46 -9.54 34.99
C ILE A 500 3.86 -8.99 34.76
N PRO A 501 4.02 -8.02 33.81
CA PRO A 501 5.30 -7.34 33.59
C PRO A 501 5.72 -6.51 34.82
N GLU A 502 7.02 -6.40 35.05
CA GLU A 502 7.60 -5.58 36.15
C GLU A 502 7.33 -4.08 35.93
N GLN A 503 7.36 -3.63 34.69
CA GLN A 503 7.05 -2.25 34.31
C GLN A 503 5.67 -2.19 33.63
N PRO A 504 4.93 -1.09 33.77
CA PRO A 504 3.71 -0.87 33.01
C PRO A 504 3.97 -0.97 31.51
N LEU A 505 3.03 -1.54 30.76
CA LEU A 505 3.08 -1.59 29.31
C LEU A 505 3.08 -0.16 28.72
N VAL A 506 3.91 0.09 27.75
CA VAL A 506 3.97 1.37 27.04
C VAL A 506 3.02 1.29 25.85
N GLY A 507 1.98 2.10 25.83
CA GLY A 507 1.01 2.13 24.72
C GLY A 507 1.64 2.60 23.42
N ASP A 508 1.13 2.09 22.30
CA ASP A 508 1.59 2.33 20.94
C ASP A 508 3.07 1.94 20.71
N ALA A 509 3.48 0.84 21.31
CA ALA A 509 4.81 0.28 21.20
C ALA A 509 4.75 -1.22 20.85
N VAL A 510 5.76 -1.70 20.16
CA VAL A 510 6.03 -3.12 20.00
C VAL A 510 7.11 -3.50 21.01
N ASP A 511 6.79 -4.51 21.81
CA ASP A 511 7.69 -5.12 22.79
C ASP A 511 7.90 -6.59 22.39
N ARG A 512 8.79 -7.29 23.04
CA ARG A 512 9.08 -8.70 22.74
C ARG A 512 9.06 -9.52 24.02
N LEU A 513 8.20 -10.56 24.06
CA LEU A 513 8.14 -11.50 25.15
C LEU A 513 9.10 -12.65 24.85
N SER A 514 10.17 -12.76 25.63
CA SER A 514 11.21 -13.77 25.46
C SER A 514 11.46 -14.57 26.73
N GLY A 515 12.02 -15.78 26.61
CA GLY A 515 12.36 -16.65 27.72
C GLY A 515 11.89 -18.06 27.53
N SER A 516 11.85 -18.87 28.62
CA SER A 516 11.39 -20.25 28.53
C SER A 516 10.35 -20.59 29.60
N LEU A 517 9.42 -21.45 29.19
CA LEU A 517 8.41 -22.09 30.03
C LEU A 517 8.66 -23.59 30.07
N THR A 518 8.43 -24.20 31.22
CA THR A 518 8.64 -25.65 31.40
C THR A 518 7.39 -26.28 32.01
N CYS A 519 6.98 -27.40 31.44
CA CYS A 519 5.88 -28.23 31.91
C CYS A 519 6.24 -29.70 31.77
N SER A 520 6.24 -30.44 32.87
CA SER A 520 6.62 -31.88 32.90
C SER A 520 7.95 -32.26 32.27
N GLY A 521 8.87 -31.30 32.17
CA GLY A 521 10.19 -31.50 31.52
C GLY A 521 10.25 -31.18 30.05
N THR A 522 9.11 -30.81 29.42
CA THR A 522 9.06 -30.16 28.12
C THR A 522 9.35 -28.68 28.31
N GLU A 523 10.33 -28.15 27.61
CA GLU A 523 10.73 -26.75 27.60
C GLU A 523 10.18 -26.11 26.31
N LEU A 524 9.53 -24.98 26.47
CA LEU A 524 9.02 -24.14 25.41
C LEU A 524 9.78 -22.82 25.46
N ASP A 525 10.58 -22.56 24.46
CA ASP A 525 11.24 -21.27 24.26
C ASP A 525 10.24 -20.31 23.60
N LEU A 526 10.17 -19.10 24.17
CA LEU A 526 9.31 -18.04 23.67
C LEU A 526 10.17 -16.91 23.10
N ASP A 527 9.76 -16.44 21.95
CA ASP A 527 10.24 -15.22 21.31
C ASP A 527 9.09 -14.62 20.49
N ILE A 528 8.18 -13.91 21.16
CA ILE A 528 6.89 -13.52 20.62
C ILE A 528 6.79 -11.99 20.62
N PRO A 529 6.45 -11.37 19.48
CA PRO A 529 6.16 -9.93 19.45
C PRO A 529 4.92 -9.61 20.28
N VAL A 530 4.95 -8.50 21.00
CA VAL A 530 3.85 -7.99 21.84
C VAL A 530 3.53 -6.58 21.39
N THR A 531 2.44 -6.43 20.66
CA THR A 531 1.95 -5.11 20.27
C THR A 531 1.10 -4.53 21.40
N VAL A 532 1.55 -3.42 21.97
CA VAL A 532 0.84 -2.73 23.05
C VAL A 532 0.03 -1.59 22.43
N LEU A 533 -1.28 -1.72 22.45
CA LEU A 533 -2.21 -0.76 21.87
C LEU A 533 -2.68 0.23 22.93
N ASN A 534 -2.91 1.47 22.53
CA ASN A 534 -3.57 2.48 23.36
C ASN A 534 -4.90 2.92 22.71
N ARG A 535 -5.68 1.93 22.24
CA ARG A 535 -6.89 2.15 21.42
C ARG A 535 -8.10 1.55 22.11
N ILE A 536 -9.03 2.41 22.53
CA ILE A 536 -10.28 2.00 23.17
C ILE A 536 -11.41 2.74 22.46
N PRO A 537 -12.32 2.04 21.77
CA PRO A 537 -13.47 2.67 21.13
C PRO A 537 -14.35 3.45 22.12
N GLN A 538 -14.77 4.63 21.71
CA GLN A 538 -15.65 5.53 22.47
C GLN A 538 -16.77 6.03 21.52
N PRO A 539 -18.01 6.26 22.00
CA PRO A 539 -18.47 6.24 23.39
C PRO A 539 -18.81 4.83 23.89
N ASN A 540 -19.01 4.67 25.18
CA ASN A 540 -19.39 3.41 25.82
C ASN A 540 -20.93 3.20 25.86
N SER A 541 -21.70 4.24 25.64
CA SER A 541 -23.18 4.15 25.64
C SER A 541 -23.79 5.21 24.73
N VAL A 542 -24.93 4.84 24.12
CA VAL A 542 -25.74 5.72 23.28
C VAL A 542 -27.21 5.56 23.64
N GLU A 543 -27.89 6.70 23.73
CA GLU A 543 -29.34 6.77 23.85
C GLU A 543 -29.88 7.60 22.69
N ASP A 544 -30.87 7.07 21.96
CA ASP A 544 -31.51 7.73 20.83
C ASP A 544 -32.99 7.36 20.73
N SER A 545 -33.73 8.04 19.87
CA SER A 545 -35.12 7.75 19.56
C SER A 545 -35.30 7.32 18.12
N ILE A 546 -36.22 6.40 17.88
CA ILE A 546 -36.55 5.84 16.56
C ILE A 546 -38.04 5.90 16.28
N ASN A 547 -38.41 6.08 15.01
CA ASN A 547 -39.77 6.07 14.58
C ASN A 547 -40.28 4.62 14.40
N VAL A 548 -41.39 4.27 15.07
CA VAL A 548 -41.97 2.90 15.00
C VAL A 548 -42.63 2.57 13.65
N GLN A 549 -42.90 3.55 12.82
CA GLN A 549 -43.61 3.38 11.55
C GLN A 549 -42.70 3.24 10.32
N GLU A 550 -41.42 3.57 10.45
CA GLU A 550 -40.48 3.68 9.32
C GLU A 550 -39.15 2.99 9.66
N LEU A 551 -38.46 2.52 8.59
CA LEU A 551 -37.05 2.17 8.68
C LEU A 551 -36.26 3.42 9.08
N SER A 552 -35.45 3.32 10.11
CA SER A 552 -34.68 4.42 10.67
C SER A 552 -33.19 4.09 10.61
N GLU A 553 -32.35 5.11 10.45
CA GLU A 553 -30.91 5.00 10.61
C GLU A 553 -30.49 5.73 11.87
N VAL A 554 -29.78 5.04 12.76
CA VAL A 554 -29.12 5.64 13.92
C VAL A 554 -27.63 5.68 13.65
N LYS A 555 -27.03 6.87 13.69
CA LYS A 555 -25.61 7.08 13.47
C LYS A 555 -24.92 7.34 14.81
N ILE A 556 -23.98 6.48 15.14
CA ILE A 556 -23.19 6.57 16.35
C ILE A 556 -21.79 6.99 15.94
N ASP A 557 -21.36 8.18 16.31
CA ASP A 557 -19.99 8.64 16.07
C ASP A 557 -19.05 7.92 17.02
N VAL A 558 -18.30 6.96 16.51
CA VAL A 558 -17.31 6.17 17.27
C VAL A 558 -15.90 6.60 16.88
N ARG A 559 -14.97 6.60 17.81
CA ARG A 559 -13.53 6.85 17.57
C ARG A 559 -12.68 6.06 18.55
N ASN A 560 -11.44 5.79 18.19
CA ASN A 560 -10.42 5.31 19.14
C ASN A 560 -9.91 6.45 20.06
N THR A 561 -9.43 6.10 21.23
CA THR A 561 -8.85 7.06 22.17
C THR A 561 -7.37 7.31 21.95
N GLY A 562 -6.69 6.49 21.18
CA GLY A 562 -5.26 6.59 20.85
C GLY A 562 -5.01 6.81 19.37
N HIS A 563 -3.75 6.93 18.98
CA HIS A 563 -3.35 7.17 17.60
C HIS A 563 -3.42 5.89 16.76
N GLY A 564 -3.64 6.08 15.47
CA GLY A 564 -3.71 5.04 14.43
C GLY A 564 -5.05 4.35 14.31
N SER A 565 -5.27 3.68 13.19
CA SER A 565 -6.51 3.00 12.85
C SER A 565 -6.53 1.54 13.33
N SER A 566 -7.72 1.02 13.63
CA SER A 566 -7.94 -0.40 13.89
C SER A 566 -9.28 -0.83 13.33
N THR A 567 -9.35 -2.03 12.76
CA THR A 567 -10.60 -2.60 12.24
C THR A 567 -11.21 -3.53 13.27
N TYR A 568 -12.49 -3.33 13.49
CA TYR A 568 -13.30 -4.08 14.45
C TYR A 568 -14.41 -4.83 13.76
N THR A 569 -14.63 -6.08 14.16
CA THR A 569 -15.85 -6.82 13.84
C THR A 569 -16.97 -6.30 14.72
N VAL A 570 -18.13 -6.02 14.14
CA VAL A 570 -19.29 -5.46 14.81
C VAL A 570 -20.33 -6.56 15.07
N LEU A 571 -20.61 -6.82 16.33
CA LEU A 571 -21.61 -7.81 16.73
C LEU A 571 -22.71 -7.12 17.55
N ILE A 572 -23.98 -7.37 17.21
CA ILE A 572 -25.13 -6.83 17.96
C ILE A 572 -25.72 -7.94 18.83
N GLU A 573 -25.79 -7.70 20.13
CA GLU A 573 -26.34 -8.64 21.10
C GLU A 573 -27.56 -8.09 21.82
N GLY A 574 -28.37 -9.02 22.41
CA GLY A 574 -29.56 -8.68 23.15
C GLY A 574 -30.78 -8.38 22.26
N PRO A 575 -31.83 -7.76 22.83
CA PRO A 575 -33.05 -7.43 22.09
C PRO A 575 -32.82 -6.52 20.86
N LEU A 576 -31.78 -5.70 20.87
CA LEU A 576 -31.39 -4.81 19.77
C LEU A 576 -31.14 -5.59 18.48
N SER A 577 -30.55 -6.78 18.54
CA SER A 577 -30.23 -7.61 17.37
C SER A 577 -31.44 -8.08 16.57
N ARG A 578 -32.65 -7.92 17.12
CA ARG A 578 -33.90 -8.30 16.44
C ARG A 578 -34.45 -7.20 15.55
N VAL A 579 -34.03 -5.98 15.79
CA VAL A 579 -34.54 -4.78 15.10
C VAL A 579 -33.45 -3.96 14.43
N ALA A 580 -32.19 -4.18 14.78
CA ALA A 580 -31.04 -3.45 14.27
C ALA A 580 -30.11 -4.35 13.43
N ASN A 581 -29.56 -3.78 12.39
CA ASN A 581 -28.46 -4.33 11.59
C ASN A 581 -27.36 -3.30 11.48
N ALA A 582 -26.12 -3.74 11.48
CA ALA A 582 -24.93 -2.92 11.35
C ALA A 582 -24.00 -3.48 10.26
N PRO A 583 -23.03 -2.72 9.74
CA PRO A 583 -21.96 -3.30 8.94
C PRO A 583 -21.18 -4.32 9.77
N ASP A 584 -20.71 -5.37 9.13
CA ASP A 584 -20.00 -6.46 9.83
C ASP A 584 -18.64 -6.00 10.39
N ARG A 585 -18.02 -4.98 9.77
CA ARG A 585 -16.76 -4.39 10.18
C ARG A 585 -16.80 -2.87 10.16
N ILE A 586 -15.98 -2.23 10.99
CA ILE A 586 -15.76 -0.79 11.02
C ILE A 586 -14.29 -0.52 11.35
N THR A 587 -13.67 0.36 10.57
CA THR A 587 -12.34 0.88 10.87
C THR A 587 -12.47 2.18 11.66
N LEU A 588 -11.80 2.26 12.79
CA LEU A 588 -11.82 3.42 13.69
C LEU A 588 -10.41 3.95 13.84
N ASP A 589 -10.31 5.26 13.81
CA ASP A 589 -9.12 6.06 14.11
C ASP A 589 -9.40 7.00 15.30
N ASP A 590 -8.59 8.01 15.50
CA ASP A 590 -8.80 9.09 16.47
C ASP A 590 -9.88 10.09 16.03
N ASP A 591 -10.25 10.07 14.76
CA ASP A 591 -11.38 10.82 14.24
C ASP A 591 -12.72 10.13 14.52
N ARG A 592 -13.81 10.87 14.34
CA ARG A 592 -15.16 10.35 14.52
C ARG A 592 -15.66 9.62 13.28
N THR A 593 -15.78 8.32 13.37
CA THR A 593 -16.32 7.48 12.30
C THR A 593 -17.78 7.13 12.61
N PRO A 594 -18.75 7.34 11.70
CA PRO A 594 -20.14 7.02 11.94
C PRO A 594 -20.42 5.52 11.79
N LEU A 595 -20.66 4.83 12.89
CA LEU A 595 -21.27 3.50 12.89
C LEU A 595 -22.77 3.65 12.63
N THR A 596 -23.25 3.22 11.47
CA THR A 596 -24.65 3.34 11.08
C THR A 596 -25.41 2.07 11.41
N LEU A 597 -26.43 2.17 12.26
CA LEU A 597 -27.38 1.11 12.51
C LEU A 597 -28.63 1.30 11.66
N SER A 598 -28.98 0.31 10.86
CA SER A 598 -30.28 0.26 10.18
C SER A 598 -31.30 -0.40 11.10
N ILE A 599 -32.32 0.32 11.48
CA ILE A 599 -33.35 -0.14 12.42
C ILE A 599 -34.63 -0.45 11.66
N ASP A 600 -35.12 -1.69 11.78
CA ASP A 600 -36.43 -2.12 11.29
C ASP A 600 -37.35 -2.44 12.47
N PRO A 601 -38.17 -1.50 12.91
CA PRO A 601 -39.12 -1.72 14.04
C PRO A 601 -40.31 -2.54 13.68
N SER A 602 -40.55 -2.88 12.40
CA SER A 602 -41.80 -3.33 11.85
C SER A 602 -42.44 -4.49 12.62
N GLY A 603 -43.52 -4.19 13.30
CA GLY A 603 -44.38 -5.16 14.05
C GLY A 603 -43.76 -5.66 15.36
N LEU A 604 -42.60 -5.17 15.77
CA LEU A 604 -41.91 -5.57 17.01
C LEU A 604 -41.95 -4.50 18.10
N LEU A 605 -42.11 -3.23 17.71
CA LEU A 605 -42.07 -2.10 18.62
C LEU A 605 -43.36 -1.30 18.61
N GLU A 606 -43.81 -0.87 19.79
CA GLU A 606 -44.91 0.06 20.00
C GLU A 606 -44.37 1.37 20.63
N GLU A 607 -45.10 2.48 20.44
CA GLU A 607 -44.78 3.76 21.04
C GLU A 607 -44.51 3.66 22.54
N GLY A 608 -43.40 4.20 23.00
CA GLY A 608 -42.96 4.20 24.39
C GLY A 608 -42.19 2.95 24.82
N MET A 609 -42.00 1.97 23.93
CA MET A 609 -41.09 0.86 24.22
C MET A 609 -39.63 1.27 24.20
N LEU A 610 -38.84 0.63 25.06
CA LEU A 610 -37.38 0.76 25.08
C LEU A 610 -36.73 -0.50 24.56
N VAL A 611 -35.88 -0.37 23.56
CA VAL A 611 -35.01 -1.44 23.07
C VAL A 611 -33.61 -1.24 23.59
N LYS A 612 -33.13 -2.23 24.30
CA LYS A 612 -31.77 -2.24 24.84
C LYS A 612 -30.98 -3.38 24.21
N GLY A 613 -29.70 -3.11 23.97
CA GLY A 613 -28.76 -4.10 23.52
C GLY A 613 -27.32 -3.59 23.62
N GLU A 614 -26.44 -4.42 23.20
CA GLU A 614 -25.01 -4.15 23.23
C GLU A 614 -24.45 -4.33 21.82
N ILE A 615 -23.60 -3.41 21.41
CA ILE A 615 -22.76 -3.56 20.23
C ILE A 615 -21.36 -3.89 20.73
N HIS A 616 -20.87 -5.04 20.35
CA HIS A 616 -19.54 -5.48 20.66
C HIS A 616 -18.64 -5.17 19.47
N LEU A 617 -17.64 -4.34 19.72
CA LEU A 617 -16.55 -4.07 18.78
C LEU A 617 -15.43 -5.00 19.18
N VAL A 618 -15.16 -5.99 18.33
CA VAL A 618 -14.14 -7.02 18.57
C VAL A 618 -13.00 -6.75 17.61
N ASP A 619 -11.82 -6.48 18.14
CA ASP A 619 -10.61 -6.33 17.34
C ASP A 619 -10.10 -7.69 16.80
N LEU A 620 -9.07 -7.67 15.98
CA LEU A 620 -8.49 -8.88 15.40
C LEU A 620 -7.92 -9.84 16.45
N ASP A 621 -7.65 -9.35 17.66
CA ASP A 621 -7.05 -10.10 18.76
C ASP A 621 -8.10 -10.65 19.73
N GLY A 622 -9.38 -10.47 19.43
CA GLY A 622 -10.49 -10.84 20.31
C GLY A 622 -10.69 -9.89 21.49
N GLY A 623 -9.95 -8.76 21.54
CA GLY A 623 -10.26 -7.66 22.45
C GLY A 623 -11.68 -7.17 22.21
N ARG A 624 -12.47 -7.01 23.29
CA ARG A 624 -13.89 -6.70 23.17
C ARG A 624 -14.22 -5.41 23.88
N THR A 625 -14.70 -4.42 23.13
CA THR A 625 -15.27 -3.19 23.69
C THR A 625 -16.79 -3.25 23.53
N VAL A 626 -17.51 -2.93 24.60
CA VAL A 626 -18.96 -2.98 24.64
C VAL A 626 -19.54 -1.58 24.61
N LEU A 627 -20.39 -1.31 23.63
CA LEU A 627 -21.17 -0.08 23.49
C LEU A 627 -22.64 -0.40 23.82
N SER A 628 -23.11 0.11 24.94
CA SER A 628 -24.52 -0.07 25.35
C SER A 628 -25.44 0.88 24.58
N VAL A 629 -26.45 0.34 23.90
CA VAL A 629 -27.42 1.10 23.11
C VAL A 629 -28.83 0.97 23.73
N THR A 630 -29.47 2.12 23.91
CA THR A 630 -30.87 2.23 24.34
C THR A 630 -31.63 3.07 23.31
N LEU A 631 -32.60 2.49 22.63
CA LEU A 631 -33.45 3.19 21.68
C LEU A 631 -34.88 3.32 22.25
N THR A 632 -35.40 4.55 22.16
CA THR A 632 -36.79 4.84 22.55
C THR A 632 -37.69 4.85 21.31
N ALA A 633 -38.71 4.05 21.31
CA ALA A 633 -39.67 3.98 20.21
C ALA A 633 -40.69 5.12 20.31
N GLU A 634 -40.73 5.99 19.32
CA GLU A 634 -41.61 7.15 19.22
C GLU A 634 -42.49 7.06 17.98
N ASP A 635 -43.77 7.51 18.06
CA ASP A 635 -44.63 7.66 16.90
C ASP A 635 -44.62 9.13 16.44
N GLU A 636 -43.65 9.52 15.63
CA GLU A 636 -43.65 10.81 14.98
C GLU A 636 -44.59 10.87 13.78
N THR A 637 -45.87 10.68 13.99
CA THR A 637 -46.84 11.03 12.95
C THR A 637 -46.93 12.54 12.82
N THR A 638 -46.08 13.13 11.94
CA THR A 638 -46.23 14.50 11.53
C THR A 638 -47.61 14.68 10.90
N GLY A 639 -48.27 15.82 11.16
CA GLY A 639 -49.67 16.06 10.75
C GLY A 639 -49.93 15.92 9.24
N PHE A 640 -48.90 15.72 8.41
CA PHE A 640 -48.99 15.40 6.98
C PHE A 640 -49.09 13.88 6.70
N ASP A 641 -48.56 13.00 7.54
CA ASP A 641 -48.58 11.55 7.30
C ASP A 641 -49.96 10.94 7.58
N ARG A 642 -50.81 11.62 8.37
CA ARG A 642 -52.24 11.30 8.44
C ARG A 642 -52.92 11.30 7.07
N PHE A 643 -52.39 12.02 6.08
CA PHE A 643 -52.98 12.04 4.72
C PHE A 643 -52.47 10.87 3.85
N ARG A 644 -51.50 10.12 4.29
CA ARG A 644 -50.99 8.91 3.62
C ARG A 644 -51.70 7.63 4.09
N GLN A 645 -52.44 7.69 5.18
CA GLN A 645 -53.23 6.55 5.60
C GLN A 645 -54.26 6.20 4.54
N PRO A 646 -54.43 4.93 4.14
CA PRO A 646 -55.32 4.51 3.04
C PRO A 646 -56.77 5.01 3.23
N GLU A 647 -57.25 5.08 4.46
CA GLU A 647 -58.56 5.57 4.81
C GLU A 647 -58.74 7.06 4.57
N VAL A 648 -57.73 7.86 4.87
CA VAL A 648 -57.76 9.32 4.62
C VAL A 648 -57.54 9.62 3.13
N ALA A 649 -56.66 8.87 2.46
CA ALA A 649 -56.44 8.97 1.03
C ALA A 649 -57.68 8.61 0.22
N ILE A 650 -58.42 7.56 0.63
CA ILE A 650 -59.70 7.17 0.05
C ILE A 650 -60.76 8.27 0.31
N GLY A 651 -60.82 8.79 1.52
CA GLY A 651 -61.73 9.89 1.87
C GLY A 651 -61.51 11.14 1.06
N LEU A 652 -60.27 11.60 0.93
CA LEU A 652 -59.84 12.74 0.09
C LEU A 652 -60.13 12.51 -1.40
N SER A 653 -59.88 11.29 -1.87
CA SER A 653 -60.16 10.90 -3.26
C SER A 653 -61.68 10.94 -3.55
N MET A 654 -62.49 10.47 -2.63
CA MET A 654 -63.94 10.56 -2.75
C MET A 654 -64.48 11.99 -2.74
N ILE A 655 -63.90 12.88 -1.92
CA ILE A 655 -64.20 14.32 -1.93
C ILE A 655 -63.80 14.97 -3.24
N LEU A 656 -62.63 14.65 -3.77
CA LEU A 656 -62.17 15.18 -5.06
C LEU A 656 -63.03 14.70 -6.24
N ILE A 657 -63.45 13.43 -6.21
CA ILE A 657 -64.40 12.89 -7.19
C ILE A 657 -65.78 13.59 -7.05
N GLY A 658 -66.24 13.78 -5.84
CA GLY A 658 -67.49 14.53 -5.58
C GLY A 658 -67.47 15.95 -6.08
N VAL A 659 -66.38 16.67 -5.85
CA VAL A 659 -66.18 18.06 -6.35
C VAL A 659 -66.06 18.06 -7.88
N SER A 660 -65.41 17.06 -8.49
CA SER A 660 -65.28 16.97 -9.95
C SER A 660 -66.59 16.67 -10.68
N LEU A 661 -67.53 15.97 -10.01
CA LEU A 661 -68.87 15.68 -10.51
C LEU A 661 -69.81 16.88 -10.40
N LEU A 662 -69.56 17.79 -9.48
CA LEU A 662 -70.38 18.99 -9.22
C LEU A 662 -69.89 20.23 -9.99
N TRP A 663 -68.75 20.16 -10.72
CA TRP A 663 -68.21 21.30 -11.50
C TRP A 663 -68.93 21.40 -12.84
N PRO A 664 -69.49 22.57 -13.19
CA PRO A 664 -70.25 22.72 -14.44
C PRO A 664 -69.30 22.67 -15.66
N ARG A 665 -69.62 21.75 -16.58
CA ARG A 665 -68.89 21.59 -17.85
C ARG A 665 -69.15 22.79 -18.77
N GLY A 666 -68.18 23.70 -18.88
CA GLY A 666 -68.16 24.71 -19.91
C GLY A 666 -67.85 24.13 -21.29
N ARG A 667 -68.71 24.45 -22.28
CA ARG A 667 -68.58 24.01 -23.68
C ARG A 667 -67.31 24.57 -24.30
N SER A 668 -66.44 23.71 -24.78
CA SER A 668 -65.30 24.09 -25.65
C SER A 668 -65.70 24.04 -27.11
N LYS A 669 -65.25 25.05 -27.89
CA LYS A 669 -65.23 25.05 -29.36
C LYS A 669 -64.00 24.30 -29.89
N PRO A 670 -64.08 23.70 -31.07
CA PRO A 670 -63.00 22.93 -31.65
C PRO A 670 -62.04 23.86 -32.45
N GLY A 671 -60.77 23.62 -32.37
CA GLY A 671 -59.78 24.30 -33.19
C GLY A 671 -58.35 23.82 -32.82
N ASP A 672 -57.75 23.19 -33.81
CA ASP A 672 -56.35 23.02 -34.10
C ASP A 672 -55.55 21.93 -33.34
N SER A 673 -55.02 21.06 -34.14
CA SER A 673 -54.13 19.94 -33.84
C SER A 673 -52.81 20.40 -33.25
N PRO A 674 -52.23 19.63 -32.30
CA PRO A 674 -50.85 19.86 -31.88
C PRO A 674 -49.87 19.03 -32.70
N GLN A 675 -48.83 19.71 -33.14
CA GLN A 675 -47.61 19.13 -33.63
C GLN A 675 -46.91 18.25 -32.53
N ALA A 676 -46.44 17.12 -32.99
CA ALA A 676 -45.66 16.23 -32.19
C ALA A 676 -44.36 16.90 -31.70
N GLN A 677 -44.21 17.05 -30.40
CA GLN A 677 -42.92 17.27 -29.77
C GLN A 677 -42.29 15.89 -29.50
N GLN A 678 -41.16 15.68 -30.17
CA GLN A 678 -40.24 14.58 -29.88
C GLN A 678 -39.76 14.72 -28.43
N GLN A 679 -40.00 13.68 -27.64
CA GLN A 679 -39.28 13.46 -26.39
C GLN A 679 -37.83 13.07 -26.73
N GLU A 680 -36.90 13.97 -26.49
CA GLU A 680 -35.50 13.66 -26.38
C GLU A 680 -35.31 12.75 -25.14
N ALA A 681 -34.93 11.52 -25.40
CA ALA A 681 -34.41 10.64 -24.36
C ALA A 681 -33.08 11.21 -23.86
N VAL A 682 -33.03 11.63 -22.62
CA VAL A 682 -31.81 11.95 -21.92
C VAL A 682 -31.05 10.64 -21.75
N GLN A 683 -30.06 10.40 -22.61
CA GLN A 683 -29.06 9.37 -22.35
C GLN A 683 -28.21 9.85 -21.15
N HIS A 684 -28.27 9.11 -20.08
CA HIS A 684 -27.27 9.20 -19.02
C HIS A 684 -25.93 8.81 -19.63
N ARG A 685 -25.08 9.77 -19.82
CA ARG A 685 -23.69 9.59 -20.20
C ARG A 685 -22.95 9.23 -18.93
N GLU A 686 -22.44 8.01 -18.82
CA GLU A 686 -21.49 7.65 -17.78
C GLU A 686 -20.24 8.55 -17.95
N VAL A 687 -19.91 9.27 -16.90
CA VAL A 687 -18.68 10.08 -16.82
C VAL A 687 -17.62 9.16 -16.27
N MET A 688 -16.60 8.84 -17.07
CA MET A 688 -15.41 8.17 -16.53
C MET A 688 -14.67 9.14 -15.62
N LEU A 689 -14.28 8.62 -14.47
CA LEU A 689 -13.48 9.33 -13.48
C LEU A 689 -12.07 8.77 -13.47
N ASP A 690 -11.09 9.61 -13.14
CA ASP A 690 -9.72 9.17 -12.87
C ASP A 690 -9.64 8.41 -11.51
N PRO A 691 -8.52 7.81 -11.13
CA PRO A 691 -8.36 7.07 -9.87
C PRO A 691 -8.65 7.91 -8.62
N TRP A 692 -8.60 9.22 -8.76
CA TRP A 692 -8.86 10.17 -7.70
C TRP A 692 -10.30 10.71 -7.71
N GLY A 693 -11.22 10.09 -8.53
CA GLY A 693 -12.64 10.44 -8.56
C GLY A 693 -13.00 11.71 -9.33
N ARG A 694 -12.09 12.26 -10.16
CA ARG A 694 -12.32 13.48 -10.94
C ARG A 694 -12.78 13.16 -12.36
N PRO A 695 -13.69 13.95 -12.97
CA PRO A 695 -14.13 13.74 -14.34
C PRO A 695 -12.97 13.91 -15.33
N ILE A 696 -12.76 12.93 -16.19
CA ILE A 696 -11.80 13.00 -17.31
C ILE A 696 -12.42 13.85 -18.42
N ASP A 697 -11.75 14.95 -18.77
CA ASP A 697 -12.28 15.89 -19.76
C ASP A 697 -12.13 15.31 -21.18
N GLN A 698 -13.19 15.43 -21.99
CA GLN A 698 -13.32 14.77 -23.30
C GLN A 698 -12.37 15.29 -24.41
N HIS A 699 -11.47 16.20 -24.07
CA HIS A 699 -10.47 16.65 -25.04
C HIS A 699 -9.35 15.64 -25.29
N ASP A 700 -9.19 14.63 -24.39
CA ASP A 700 -8.15 13.60 -24.50
C ASP A 700 -8.54 12.41 -25.39
N GLU A 701 -9.82 12.29 -25.82
CA GLU A 701 -10.25 11.24 -26.76
C GLU A 701 -9.55 11.31 -28.15
N VAL A 702 -9.00 12.46 -28.52
CA VAL A 702 -8.31 12.61 -29.82
C VAL A 702 -6.92 11.97 -29.81
N VAL A 703 -6.34 11.77 -28.62
CA VAL A 703 -5.03 11.10 -28.49
C VAL A 703 -5.18 9.58 -28.47
N ARG A 704 -6.31 9.05 -27.98
CA ARG A 704 -6.59 7.60 -28.02
C ARG A 704 -6.81 7.05 -29.43
N ASP A 705 -7.53 7.78 -30.28
CA ASP A 705 -7.77 7.35 -31.67
C ASP A 705 -6.49 7.40 -32.54
N GLY A 706 -5.46 8.13 -32.11
CA GLY A 706 -4.15 8.17 -32.79
C GLY A 706 -3.28 6.95 -32.51
N LEU A 707 -3.48 6.27 -31.39
CA LEU A 707 -2.73 5.07 -31.01
C LEU A 707 -3.33 3.78 -31.59
N GLU A 708 -4.65 3.72 -31.80
CA GLU A 708 -5.28 2.57 -32.44
C GLU A 708 -5.06 2.48 -33.96
N ALA A 709 -4.55 3.53 -34.62
CA ALA A 709 -4.32 3.54 -36.07
C ALA A 709 -2.96 2.97 -36.51
N HIS A 710 -2.08 2.64 -35.59
CA HIS A 710 -0.81 1.97 -35.91
C HIS A 710 -0.71 0.63 -35.16
N GLY A 711 -1.58 -0.28 -35.50
CA GLY A 711 -1.47 -1.69 -35.17
C GLY A 711 -0.25 -2.30 -35.81
N GLU A 712 0.36 -3.23 -35.09
CA GLU A 712 1.50 -4.06 -35.45
C GLU A 712 2.87 -3.40 -35.28
N GLN A 713 3.31 -3.34 -34.03
CA GLN A 713 4.71 -3.68 -33.74
C GLN A 713 4.77 -4.65 -32.57
N PRO A 714 5.65 -5.65 -32.62
CA PRO A 714 5.83 -6.57 -31.51
C PRO A 714 6.37 -5.79 -30.29
N ALA A 715 5.93 -6.20 -29.14
CA ALA A 715 6.39 -5.71 -27.85
C ALA A 715 7.89 -6.02 -27.66
N THR A 716 8.77 -5.14 -28.12
CA THR A 716 10.22 -5.31 -27.97
C THR A 716 10.94 -4.02 -27.61
N ASP A 717 10.26 -3.00 -27.14
CA ASP A 717 10.91 -1.80 -26.63
C ASP A 717 10.13 -1.17 -25.48
N ARG A 718 9.85 -1.96 -24.42
CA ARG A 718 9.82 -1.42 -23.09
C ARG A 718 11.24 -1.57 -22.54
N GLN A 719 12.06 -0.57 -22.68
CA GLN A 719 13.24 -0.49 -21.88
C GLN A 719 12.75 -0.29 -20.43
N PRO A 720 13.23 -1.08 -19.50
CA PRO A 720 13.02 -0.78 -18.08
C PRO A 720 13.67 0.54 -17.75
N LEU A 721 13.10 1.15 -16.78
CA LEU A 721 13.66 2.33 -16.14
C LEU A 721 15.05 2.04 -15.60
#